data_bf498dc05dd43775258266ce517e81ae
#
_entry.id   bf498dc05dd43775258266ce517e81ae
#
_cell.length_a   1.000
_cell.length_b   1.000
_cell.length_c   1.000
_cell.angle_alpha   90.00
_cell.angle_beta   90.00
_cell.angle_gamma   90.00
#
_symmetry.space_group_name_H-M   'P 1'
#
loop_
_entity.id
_entity.type
_entity.pdbx_description
1 polymer ?
#
loop_
_entity_poly.entity_id
_entity_poly.type
_entity_poly.pdbx_seq_one_letter_code
_entity_poly.pdbx_strand_id
1 'polypeptide(L)'
;MRAFTEPLTQLQGYEELEQAVQKTEGVILVSGCIDAVKPHIVYSVHNGSGNRIIVTFHEQKAKELLEEYRFFDKNVAYYPAKDILFYQSDIRGNVLTSERINALKMMAEEKECTIITTFDGLMNPMPAPEKFIQAVKKISVGDTVELNGLTRHLVELGYEKNYQAETMGEFSVRGGIIDIFPLTEETPFRIELWGDEVDSIRSFDPESQRSIENLEEIYIYPACELVLTEEERRNGVAKIQKEAEKAAEKFRKEMKTEEAYRVKSMADQIAEETMEYGITAGLDAYLSYFCEERVSLLDYLKKEDSIVFLDETVRTIERGQSTETEFSESMKQRLEKGYILPGQMRELFSCKEILAQINQRRCVAMVALDMKCNQLNIKDRIAIESRTVNPYNNSFELLVKDLKRYKKNGYRMILLSSSRTRAKRLAEDLMNEELPAFYSEDFDRVLSPGEIMTGYGKVKKGYEYPAVKFVVISESDIFGSEKKKKKRHRMYEGEKIASFTDLNIGDYVVHENHGLGIYRGIEKIEVDKTVKDYIKIEYAGGGNLYILATQLELIQKYAGADAKKPKLNKLGGQEWNKTKTKVRGAVKEIAGDLVRLYAVRQSEHGFAYGPDTVWQREFEEMFPFEETEDQDLAIEATKKDMESTKIMDRLICGDVGYGKTEIAIRAAFKAVQDGKQVAFLVPTTILAQQHYNNFVQRMKDFPVNIDLLCRFRSAGEQKKTIEKLKKGQVDIIIGTHRLLSKDVVFKDLGLLMIDEEQRFGVTHKEKIKQLKNNIDVLTLTATPIPRTLHMSLIGI
;
A
#
# COMPACT_ATOMS: atom_id res chain seq x y z
N MET A 1 -6.66 -21.14 -18.09
CA MET A 1 -5.81 -20.21 -18.92
C MET A 1 -5.38 -20.79 -20.27
N ARG A 2 -6.11 -21.78 -20.81
CA ARG A 2 -5.75 -22.47 -22.09
C ARG A 2 -5.62 -21.53 -23.28
N ALA A 3 -6.38 -20.44 -23.34
CA ALA A 3 -6.27 -19.42 -24.40
C ALA A 3 -4.84 -18.86 -24.55
N PHE A 4 -4.07 -18.83 -23.46
CA PHE A 4 -2.69 -18.36 -23.44
C PHE A 4 -1.69 -19.52 -23.64
N THR A 5 -1.88 -20.64 -22.96
CA THR A 5 -0.87 -21.73 -22.94
C THR A 5 -0.92 -22.61 -24.19
N GLU A 6 -2.08 -22.86 -24.76
CA GLU A 6 -2.23 -23.73 -25.92
C GLU A 6 -1.47 -23.23 -27.17
N PRO A 7 -1.45 -21.94 -27.53
CA PRO A 7 -0.63 -21.48 -28.64
C PRO A 7 0.87 -21.77 -28.49
N LEU A 8 1.39 -21.76 -27.24
CA LEU A 8 2.81 -22.04 -27.00
C LEU A 8 3.20 -23.50 -27.28
N THR A 9 2.28 -24.45 -27.09
CA THR A 9 2.56 -25.88 -27.36
C THR A 9 2.93 -26.15 -28.82
N GLN A 10 2.60 -25.20 -29.73
CA GLN A 10 2.94 -25.27 -31.13
C GLN A 10 4.31 -24.63 -31.45
N LEU A 11 4.95 -24.03 -30.45
CA LEU A 11 6.25 -23.35 -30.60
C LEU A 11 7.37 -24.35 -30.34
N GLN A 12 8.19 -24.66 -31.32
CA GLN A 12 9.28 -25.63 -31.19
C GLN A 12 10.19 -25.35 -29.98
N GLY A 13 10.63 -24.11 -29.79
CA GLY A 13 11.47 -23.73 -28.65
C GLY A 13 10.79 -23.94 -27.29
N TYR A 14 9.46 -23.83 -27.23
CA TYR A 14 8.72 -24.10 -25.99
C TYR A 14 8.65 -25.60 -25.66
N GLU A 15 8.40 -26.45 -26.65
CA GLU A 15 8.43 -27.90 -26.45
C GLU A 15 9.82 -28.38 -26.02
N GLU A 16 10.89 -27.88 -26.64
CA GLU A 16 12.26 -28.13 -26.22
C GLU A 16 12.51 -27.71 -24.76
N LEU A 17 11.96 -26.54 -24.34
CA LEU A 17 12.08 -26.02 -22.99
C LEU A 17 11.37 -26.93 -21.97
N GLU A 18 10.12 -27.34 -22.23
CA GLU A 18 9.41 -28.25 -21.35
C GLU A 18 10.16 -29.58 -21.17
N GLN A 19 10.66 -30.15 -22.26
CA GLN A 19 11.43 -31.40 -22.21
C GLN A 19 12.75 -31.23 -21.45
N ALA A 20 13.45 -30.13 -21.64
CA ALA A 20 14.69 -29.82 -20.96
C ALA A 20 14.47 -29.63 -19.44
N VAL A 21 13.46 -28.90 -19.04
CA VAL A 21 13.10 -28.66 -17.63
C VAL A 21 12.74 -29.96 -16.91
N GLN A 22 12.08 -30.90 -17.59
CA GLN A 22 11.75 -32.22 -16.99
C GLN A 22 12.98 -33.12 -16.83
N LYS A 23 13.95 -33.06 -17.73
CA LYS A 23 15.09 -33.99 -17.80
C LYS A 23 16.36 -33.49 -17.13
N THR A 24 16.52 -32.16 -16.99
CA THR A 24 17.83 -31.56 -16.69
C THR A 24 17.82 -30.84 -15.35
N GLU A 25 18.64 -31.29 -14.40
CA GLU A 25 19.10 -30.45 -13.29
C GLU A 25 20.21 -29.53 -13.79
N GLY A 26 20.09 -28.23 -13.56
CA GLY A 26 21.03 -27.20 -14.02
C GLY A 26 20.32 -26.07 -14.72
N VAL A 27 21.11 -25.22 -15.37
CA VAL A 27 20.63 -23.99 -15.98
C VAL A 27 20.35 -24.18 -17.47
N ILE A 28 19.12 -23.84 -17.88
CA ILE A 28 18.67 -23.75 -19.27
C ILE A 28 18.58 -22.27 -19.63
N LEU A 29 19.29 -21.81 -20.64
CA LEU A 29 19.24 -20.42 -21.10
C LEU A 29 18.19 -20.28 -22.18
N VAL A 30 17.21 -19.41 -21.95
CA VAL A 30 16.16 -19.07 -22.92
C VAL A 30 16.37 -17.64 -23.40
N SER A 31 16.74 -17.49 -24.66
CA SER A 31 16.97 -16.20 -25.32
C SER A 31 15.76 -15.75 -26.13
N GLY A 32 15.67 -14.43 -26.41
CA GLY A 32 14.54 -13.83 -27.14
C GLY A 32 13.33 -13.52 -26.26
N CYS A 33 13.45 -13.70 -24.94
CA CYS A 33 12.39 -13.39 -23.97
C CYS A 33 12.38 -11.89 -23.65
N ILE A 34 11.55 -11.14 -24.36
CA ILE A 34 11.30 -9.74 -23.99
C ILE A 34 10.54 -9.67 -22.64
N ASP A 35 10.65 -8.55 -21.93
CA ASP A 35 10.05 -8.39 -20.59
C ASP A 35 8.56 -8.76 -20.53
N ALA A 36 7.80 -8.41 -21.56
CA ALA A 36 6.35 -8.65 -21.61
C ALA A 36 5.96 -10.14 -21.66
N VAL A 37 6.84 -11.02 -22.16
CA VAL A 37 6.52 -12.46 -22.27
C VAL A 37 7.00 -13.28 -21.07
N LYS A 38 7.88 -12.74 -20.23
CA LYS A 38 8.46 -13.49 -19.10
C LYS A 38 7.42 -14.04 -18.14
N PRO A 39 6.42 -13.26 -17.67
CA PRO A 39 5.34 -13.80 -16.82
C PRO A 39 4.56 -14.93 -17.48
N HIS A 40 4.31 -14.82 -18.78
CA HIS A 40 3.61 -15.81 -19.56
C HIS A 40 4.40 -17.12 -19.71
N ILE A 41 5.71 -17.04 -19.99
CA ILE A 41 6.60 -18.21 -20.08
C ILE A 41 6.71 -18.89 -18.72
N VAL A 42 6.94 -18.13 -17.63
CA VAL A 42 7.01 -18.67 -16.28
C VAL A 42 5.77 -19.46 -15.90
N TYR A 43 4.59 -18.90 -16.20
CA TYR A 43 3.33 -19.58 -15.93
C TYR A 43 3.18 -20.84 -16.78
N SER A 44 3.51 -20.77 -18.07
CA SER A 44 3.24 -21.81 -19.05
C SER A 44 4.16 -23.02 -18.90
N VAL A 45 5.44 -22.85 -18.50
CA VAL A 45 6.44 -23.93 -18.43
C VAL A 45 6.01 -25.09 -17.53
N HIS A 46 5.18 -24.86 -16.54
CA HIS A 46 4.58 -25.91 -15.71
C HIS A 46 3.06 -26.00 -15.88
N ASN A 47 2.49 -25.34 -16.86
CA ASN A 47 1.06 -25.29 -17.06
C ASN A 47 0.26 -24.99 -15.78
N GLY A 48 0.83 -24.13 -14.91
CA GLY A 48 0.23 -23.75 -13.64
C GLY A 48 0.49 -24.69 -12.46
N SER A 49 1.29 -25.74 -12.61
CA SER A 49 1.64 -26.66 -11.51
C SER A 49 3.10 -26.49 -11.04
N GLY A 50 3.38 -26.85 -9.79
CA GLY A 50 4.72 -26.81 -9.16
C GLY A 50 5.11 -25.43 -8.60
N ASN A 51 6.12 -25.47 -7.75
CA ASN A 51 6.66 -24.29 -7.08
C ASN A 51 7.61 -23.50 -7.97
N ARG A 52 7.58 -22.17 -7.91
CA ARG A 52 8.41 -21.29 -8.71
C ARG A 52 9.08 -20.22 -7.87
N ILE A 53 10.33 -19.93 -8.17
CA ILE A 53 11.04 -18.77 -7.62
C ILE A 53 11.50 -17.91 -8.78
N ILE A 54 10.99 -16.70 -8.88
CA ILE A 54 11.40 -15.73 -9.90
C ILE A 54 12.40 -14.77 -9.25
N VAL A 55 13.61 -14.72 -9.79
CA VAL A 55 14.70 -13.89 -9.27
C VAL A 55 15.02 -12.80 -10.26
N THR A 56 14.93 -11.55 -9.84
CA THR A 56 15.24 -10.39 -10.67
C THR A 56 16.30 -9.50 -10.04
N PHE A 57 16.74 -8.49 -10.75
CA PHE A 57 17.88 -7.64 -10.36
C PHE A 57 17.51 -6.42 -9.52
N HIS A 58 16.21 -6.07 -9.41
CA HIS A 58 15.81 -4.84 -8.73
C HIS A 58 14.40 -4.98 -8.13
N GLU A 59 14.18 -4.38 -6.94
CA GLU A 59 12.91 -4.42 -6.22
C GLU A 59 11.72 -3.90 -7.05
N GLN A 60 11.90 -2.78 -7.73
CA GLN A 60 10.83 -2.23 -8.59
C GLN A 60 10.42 -3.22 -9.68
N LYS A 61 11.40 -3.92 -10.28
CA LYS A 61 11.13 -4.94 -11.30
C LYS A 61 10.40 -6.15 -10.70
N ALA A 62 10.77 -6.56 -9.47
CA ALA A 62 10.08 -7.63 -8.77
C ALA A 62 8.60 -7.27 -8.51
N LYS A 63 8.32 -6.05 -8.07
CA LYS A 63 6.94 -5.56 -7.85
C LYS A 63 6.15 -5.45 -9.17
N GLU A 64 6.78 -5.03 -10.25
CA GLU A 64 6.17 -5.04 -11.58
C GLU A 64 5.82 -6.45 -12.05
N LEU A 65 6.74 -7.40 -11.90
CA LEU A 65 6.51 -8.81 -12.21
C LEU A 65 5.39 -9.42 -11.35
N LEU A 66 5.32 -9.06 -10.06
CA LEU A 66 4.25 -9.48 -9.16
C LEU A 66 2.87 -9.02 -9.67
N GLU A 67 2.74 -7.75 -10.04
CA GLU A 67 1.47 -7.21 -10.55
C GLU A 67 1.04 -7.90 -11.86
N GLU A 68 1.99 -8.18 -12.76
CA GLU A 68 1.72 -8.83 -14.03
C GLU A 68 1.44 -10.34 -13.85
N TYR A 69 2.20 -11.01 -12.99
CA TYR A 69 2.07 -12.45 -12.79
C TYR A 69 0.77 -12.83 -12.08
N ARG A 70 0.24 -11.97 -11.20
CA ARG A 70 -1.06 -12.13 -10.54
C ARG A 70 -2.25 -12.32 -11.51
N PHE A 71 -2.10 -11.87 -12.75
CA PHE A 71 -3.10 -12.13 -13.78
C PHE A 71 -3.16 -13.62 -14.13
N PHE A 72 -2.02 -14.30 -14.17
CA PHE A 72 -1.93 -15.73 -14.51
C PHE A 72 -2.19 -16.63 -13.30
N ASP A 73 -1.61 -16.28 -12.16
CA ASP A 73 -1.69 -17.06 -10.93
C ASP A 73 -1.84 -16.13 -9.71
N LYS A 74 -2.84 -16.42 -8.89
CA LYS A 74 -3.10 -15.66 -7.65
C LYS A 74 -2.22 -16.11 -6.49
N ASN A 75 -1.68 -17.34 -6.55
CA ASN A 75 -0.81 -17.90 -5.53
C ASN A 75 0.62 -17.39 -5.72
N VAL A 76 0.80 -16.09 -5.62
CA VAL A 76 2.10 -15.44 -5.79
C VAL A 76 2.36 -14.43 -4.68
N ALA A 77 3.57 -14.49 -4.11
CA ALA A 77 4.03 -13.56 -3.10
C ALA A 77 5.36 -12.90 -3.49
N TYR A 78 5.59 -11.71 -2.96
CA TYR A 78 6.85 -11.02 -3.04
C TYR A 78 7.67 -11.24 -1.76
N TYR A 79 8.92 -11.66 -1.91
CA TYR A 79 9.88 -11.77 -0.83
C TYR A 79 10.96 -10.70 -0.98
N PRO A 80 10.86 -9.56 -0.26
CA PRO A 80 11.82 -8.46 -0.35
C PRO A 80 13.16 -8.79 0.30
N ALA A 81 14.23 -8.20 -0.20
CA ALA A 81 15.53 -8.19 0.46
C ALA A 81 15.49 -7.38 1.75
N LYS A 82 16.25 -7.80 2.79
CA LYS A 82 16.50 -6.99 3.98
C LYS A 82 17.50 -5.88 3.64
N ASP A 83 17.29 -4.70 4.19
CA ASP A 83 18.29 -3.64 4.11
C ASP A 83 19.39 -3.88 5.16
N ILE A 84 20.47 -4.49 4.74
CA ILE A 84 21.54 -4.95 5.60
C ILE A 84 22.43 -3.78 6.09
N LEU A 85 22.35 -2.61 5.46
CA LEU A 85 23.23 -1.49 5.76
C LEU A 85 22.71 -0.58 6.88
N PHE A 86 21.43 -0.68 7.25
CA PHE A 86 20.75 0.24 8.18
C PHE A 86 20.26 -0.40 9.48
N TYR A 87 21.07 -1.25 10.10
CA TYR A 87 20.75 -1.97 11.36
C TYR A 87 20.45 -1.08 12.59
N GLN A 88 20.55 0.23 12.51
CA GLN A 88 20.30 1.13 13.62
C GLN A 88 19.03 1.98 13.50
N SER A 89 18.18 1.73 12.49
CA SER A 89 16.89 2.39 12.47
C SER A 89 15.87 1.52 13.20
N ASP A 90 15.38 1.99 14.34
CA ASP A 90 14.22 1.45 15.09
C ASP A 90 12.90 1.47 14.28
N ILE A 91 12.99 1.62 12.98
CA ILE A 91 11.83 1.60 12.08
C ILE A 91 11.67 0.18 11.58
N ARG A 92 11.00 -0.66 12.37
CA ARG A 92 10.33 -1.83 11.79
C ARG A 92 9.30 -1.31 10.79
N GLY A 93 9.61 -1.34 9.54
CA GLY A 93 8.59 -1.31 8.52
C GLY A 93 7.79 -2.61 8.61
N ASN A 94 6.71 -2.62 9.41
CA ASN A 94 5.82 -3.80 9.52
C ASN A 94 5.42 -4.35 8.15
N VAL A 95 5.41 -3.50 7.13
CA VAL A 95 5.13 -3.86 5.74
C VAL A 95 6.16 -4.83 5.17
N LEU A 96 7.47 -4.55 5.33
CA LEU A 96 8.53 -5.42 4.80
C LEU A 96 8.54 -6.79 5.50
N THR A 97 8.40 -6.79 6.83
CA THR A 97 8.32 -8.03 7.61
C THR A 97 7.07 -8.82 7.23
N SER A 98 5.92 -8.16 7.09
CA SER A 98 4.67 -8.79 6.66
C SER A 98 4.80 -9.42 5.27
N GLU A 99 5.38 -8.74 4.28
CA GLU A 99 5.60 -9.29 2.94
C GLU A 99 6.47 -10.56 3.00
N ARG A 100 7.55 -10.55 3.81
CA ARG A 100 8.44 -11.71 3.99
C ARG A 100 7.74 -12.86 4.68
N ILE A 101 7.05 -12.62 5.80
CA ILE A 101 6.31 -13.65 6.54
C ILE A 101 5.18 -14.24 5.69
N ASN A 102 4.48 -13.44 4.89
CA ASN A 102 3.46 -13.94 3.96
C ASN A 102 4.04 -14.87 2.89
N ALA A 103 5.24 -14.57 2.38
CA ALA A 103 5.92 -15.47 1.45
C ALA A 103 6.34 -16.77 2.14
N LEU A 104 6.84 -16.72 3.38
CA LEU A 104 7.17 -17.91 4.17
C LEU A 104 5.94 -18.75 4.52
N LYS A 105 4.82 -18.10 4.90
CA LYS A 105 3.52 -18.77 5.10
C LYS A 105 3.11 -19.55 3.86
N MET A 106 3.16 -18.91 2.69
CA MET A 106 2.76 -19.52 1.43
C MET A 106 3.62 -20.76 1.09
N MET A 107 4.93 -20.70 1.38
CA MET A 107 5.83 -21.85 1.18
C MET A 107 5.60 -22.97 2.21
N ALA A 108 5.18 -22.62 3.44
CA ALA A 108 4.92 -23.57 4.52
C ALA A 108 3.57 -24.29 4.38
N GLU A 109 2.60 -23.75 3.66
CA GLU A 109 1.25 -24.32 3.49
C GLU A 109 1.21 -25.52 2.53
N GLU A 110 2.34 -26.02 2.03
CA GLU A 110 2.45 -27.16 1.10
C GLU A 110 1.61 -27.01 -0.20
N LYS A 111 1.12 -25.81 -0.49
CA LYS A 111 0.43 -25.48 -1.73
C LYS A 111 1.43 -24.99 -2.77
N GLU A 112 1.19 -25.34 -4.02
CA GLU A 112 1.97 -24.77 -5.12
C GLU A 112 1.92 -23.27 -5.13
N CYS A 113 3.09 -22.64 -5.14
CA CYS A 113 3.21 -21.19 -5.05
C CYS A 113 4.32 -20.63 -5.95
N THR A 114 4.19 -19.36 -6.25
CA THR A 114 5.22 -18.59 -6.95
C THR A 114 5.77 -17.51 -6.02
N ILE A 115 7.08 -17.53 -5.78
CA ILE A 115 7.76 -16.51 -4.98
C ILE A 115 8.60 -15.63 -5.91
N ILE A 116 8.37 -14.32 -5.86
CA ILE A 116 9.15 -13.35 -6.61
C ILE A 116 10.10 -12.65 -5.64
N THR A 117 11.39 -12.62 -5.96
CA THR A 117 12.40 -11.99 -5.13
C THR A 117 13.49 -11.32 -5.98
N THR A 118 14.39 -10.62 -5.33
CA THR A 118 15.62 -10.10 -5.94
C THR A 118 16.80 -11.02 -5.62
N PHE A 119 17.89 -10.88 -6.37
CA PHE A 119 19.11 -11.64 -6.05
C PHE A 119 19.63 -11.28 -4.64
N ASP A 120 19.50 -10.02 -4.23
CA ASP A 120 19.82 -9.55 -2.88
C ASP A 120 18.97 -10.28 -1.81
N GLY A 121 17.69 -10.59 -2.13
CA GLY A 121 16.80 -11.35 -1.25
C GLY A 121 17.27 -12.80 -1.03
N LEU A 122 17.85 -13.43 -2.06
CA LEU A 122 18.45 -14.77 -1.92
C LEU A 122 19.73 -14.75 -1.07
N MET A 123 20.47 -13.65 -1.09
CA MET A 123 21.71 -13.51 -0.31
C MET A 123 21.46 -13.31 1.19
N ASN A 124 20.23 -13.02 1.60
CA ASN A 124 19.90 -12.89 3.03
C ASN A 124 19.81 -14.27 3.70
N PRO A 125 20.63 -14.55 4.70
CA PRO A 125 20.53 -15.80 5.44
C PRO A 125 19.28 -15.84 6.31
N MET A 126 18.74 -17.04 6.47
CA MET A 126 17.51 -17.34 7.21
C MET A 126 17.72 -18.54 8.11
N PRO A 127 16.91 -18.72 9.18
CA PRO A 127 16.82 -19.98 9.91
C PRO A 127 16.35 -21.13 9.00
N ALA A 128 16.62 -22.37 9.40
CA ALA A 128 16.10 -23.54 8.70
C ALA A 128 14.55 -23.54 8.66
N PRO A 129 13.92 -23.97 7.53
CA PRO A 129 12.46 -23.89 7.34
C PRO A 129 11.67 -24.67 8.41
N GLU A 130 12.23 -25.75 8.95
CA GLU A 130 11.60 -26.55 9.99
C GLU A 130 11.30 -25.74 11.24
N LYS A 131 12.16 -24.78 11.62
CA LYS A 131 11.94 -23.90 12.77
C LYS A 131 10.70 -23.02 12.58
N PHE A 132 10.53 -22.47 11.38
CA PHE A 132 9.38 -21.64 11.07
C PHE A 132 8.09 -22.47 11.06
N ILE A 133 8.12 -23.65 10.41
CA ILE A 133 6.95 -24.54 10.29
C ILE A 133 6.51 -25.08 11.65
N GLN A 134 7.46 -25.53 12.49
CA GLN A 134 7.16 -26.05 13.83
C GLN A 134 6.64 -24.99 14.80
N ALA A 135 6.94 -23.73 14.53
CA ALA A 135 6.50 -22.60 15.34
C ALA A 135 5.05 -22.19 15.05
N VAL A 136 4.46 -22.61 13.93
CA VAL A 136 3.06 -22.32 13.60
C VAL A 136 2.13 -22.99 14.60
N LYS A 137 1.25 -22.18 15.23
CA LYS A 137 0.29 -22.69 16.21
C LYS A 137 -1.11 -22.71 15.61
N LYS A 138 -1.68 -23.90 15.51
CA LYS A 138 -3.10 -24.07 15.22
C LYS A 138 -3.89 -24.00 16.51
N ILE A 139 -5.01 -23.31 16.53
CA ILE A 139 -5.98 -23.25 17.64
C ILE A 139 -7.39 -23.41 17.04
N SER A 140 -8.16 -24.32 17.61
CA SER A 140 -9.54 -24.63 17.22
C SER A 140 -10.49 -24.42 18.40
N VAL A 141 -11.75 -24.16 18.12
CA VAL A 141 -12.81 -24.11 19.16
C VAL A 141 -12.89 -25.47 19.86
N GLY A 142 -12.91 -25.47 21.20
CA GLY A 142 -12.88 -26.66 22.04
C GLY A 142 -11.47 -27.15 22.42
N ASP A 143 -10.40 -26.55 21.90
CA ASP A 143 -9.04 -26.88 22.31
C ASP A 143 -8.77 -26.42 23.75
N THR A 144 -7.89 -27.15 24.44
CA THR A 144 -7.42 -26.73 25.77
C THR A 144 -6.13 -25.92 25.63
N VAL A 145 -6.17 -24.67 26.03
CA VAL A 145 -5.07 -23.70 25.88
C VAL A 145 -4.81 -23.00 27.20
N GLU A 146 -3.67 -23.26 27.81
CA GLU A 146 -3.22 -22.53 28.98
C GLU A 146 -2.84 -21.10 28.62
N LEU A 147 -3.50 -20.11 29.23
CA LEU A 147 -3.33 -18.68 28.94
C LEU A 147 -1.87 -18.20 29.03
N ASN A 148 -1.16 -18.60 30.11
CA ASN A 148 0.24 -18.22 30.32
C ASN A 148 1.16 -18.89 29.30
N GLY A 149 0.88 -20.14 28.94
CA GLY A 149 1.61 -20.88 27.92
C GLY A 149 1.49 -20.23 26.55
N LEU A 150 0.26 -19.86 26.13
CA LEU A 150 0.02 -19.16 24.86
C LEU A 150 0.66 -17.78 24.87
N THR A 151 0.56 -17.03 25.97
CA THR A 151 1.18 -15.71 26.09
C THR A 151 2.70 -15.77 25.89
N ARG A 152 3.35 -16.75 26.54
CA ARG A 152 4.80 -16.96 26.38
C ARG A 152 5.15 -17.36 24.95
N HIS A 153 4.38 -18.23 24.36
CA HIS A 153 4.58 -18.66 22.97
C HIS A 153 4.44 -17.50 21.98
N LEU A 154 3.45 -16.61 22.15
CA LEU A 154 3.29 -15.42 21.32
C LEU A 154 4.52 -14.48 21.38
N VAL A 155 5.10 -14.31 22.57
CA VAL A 155 6.36 -13.56 22.73
C VAL A 155 7.53 -14.25 22.01
N GLU A 156 7.61 -15.58 22.07
CA GLU A 156 8.61 -16.39 21.33
C GLU A 156 8.43 -16.29 19.82
N LEU A 157 7.21 -16.13 19.35
CA LEU A 157 6.86 -15.88 17.95
C LEU A 157 7.16 -14.44 17.49
N GLY A 158 7.58 -13.55 18.39
CA GLY A 158 7.91 -12.15 18.09
C GLY A 158 6.75 -11.18 18.13
N TYR A 159 5.59 -11.57 18.71
CA TYR A 159 4.48 -10.64 18.93
C TYR A 159 4.77 -9.73 20.12
N GLU A 160 4.38 -8.45 19.99
CA GLU A 160 4.49 -7.46 21.06
C GLU A 160 3.22 -7.43 21.91
N LYS A 161 3.38 -7.54 23.23
CA LYS A 161 2.26 -7.45 24.16
C LYS A 161 1.88 -5.99 24.40
N ASN A 162 0.64 -5.64 24.02
CA ASN A 162 0.08 -4.32 24.20
C ASN A 162 -1.23 -4.36 25.00
N TYR A 163 -1.74 -3.18 25.38
CA TYR A 163 -3.03 -3.07 26.06
C TYR A 163 -4.21 -3.45 25.15
N GLN A 164 -4.10 -3.17 23.87
CA GLN A 164 -5.01 -3.56 22.77
C GLN A 164 -4.17 -3.94 21.54
N ALA A 165 -4.63 -4.92 20.79
CA ALA A 165 -4.03 -5.31 19.51
C ALA A 165 -4.61 -4.39 18.40
N GLU A 166 -3.92 -3.29 18.11
CA GLU A 166 -4.37 -2.28 17.13
C GLU A 166 -3.59 -2.39 15.82
N THR A 167 -2.35 -2.88 15.87
CA THR A 167 -1.49 -3.03 14.71
C THR A 167 -0.99 -4.46 14.54
N MET A 168 -0.68 -4.83 13.29
CA MET A 168 -0.14 -6.14 12.96
C MET A 168 1.12 -6.44 13.78
N GLY A 169 1.24 -7.65 14.33
CA GLY A 169 2.34 -8.08 15.18
C GLY A 169 2.10 -7.85 16.67
N GLU A 170 0.94 -7.33 17.06
CA GLU A 170 0.57 -7.09 18.46
C GLU A 170 -0.39 -8.15 19.00
N PHE A 171 -0.35 -8.35 20.31
CA PHE A 171 -1.39 -9.11 21.02
C PHE A 171 -1.76 -8.46 22.35
N SER A 172 -2.96 -8.72 22.85
CA SER A 172 -3.41 -8.28 24.17
C SER A 172 -4.11 -9.40 24.92
N VAL A 173 -4.02 -9.33 26.25
CA VAL A 173 -4.66 -10.29 27.15
C VAL A 173 -5.50 -9.53 28.16
N ARG A 174 -6.80 -9.84 28.22
CA ARG A 174 -7.76 -9.18 29.13
C ARG A 174 -8.69 -10.24 29.76
N GLY A 175 -8.34 -10.69 30.97
CA GLY A 175 -9.06 -11.81 31.61
C GLY A 175 -8.89 -13.09 30.79
N GLY A 176 -10.00 -13.72 30.38
CA GLY A 176 -10.01 -14.89 29.51
C GLY A 176 -10.05 -14.58 28.01
N ILE A 177 -9.78 -13.33 27.60
CA ILE A 177 -9.79 -12.91 26.19
C ILE A 177 -8.39 -12.63 25.73
N ILE A 178 -8.02 -13.20 24.59
CA ILE A 178 -6.75 -12.96 23.91
C ILE A 178 -7.05 -12.40 22.53
N ASP A 179 -6.58 -11.20 22.26
CA ASP A 179 -6.63 -10.57 20.93
C ASP A 179 -5.25 -10.68 20.29
N ILE A 180 -5.18 -11.14 19.04
CA ILE A 180 -3.93 -11.32 18.30
C ILE A 180 -4.10 -10.73 16.92
N PHE A 181 -3.17 -9.88 16.48
CA PHE A 181 -3.16 -9.33 15.13
C PHE A 181 -1.97 -9.90 14.33
N PRO A 182 -2.16 -11.01 13.60
CA PRO A 182 -1.09 -11.61 12.82
C PRO A 182 -0.61 -10.69 11.68
N LEU A 183 0.66 -10.84 11.29
CA LEU A 183 1.22 -10.16 10.11
C LEU A 183 0.65 -10.69 8.78
N THR A 184 0.04 -11.86 8.82
CA THR A 184 -0.46 -12.61 7.65
C THR A 184 -1.94 -12.39 7.36
N GLU A 185 -2.64 -11.63 8.20
CA GLU A 185 -4.08 -11.45 8.13
C GLU A 185 -4.45 -9.96 8.09
N GLU A 186 -5.55 -9.64 7.42
CA GLU A 186 -6.04 -8.26 7.34
C GLU A 186 -6.81 -7.83 8.60
N THR A 187 -7.30 -8.80 9.37
CA THR A 187 -8.10 -8.58 10.60
C THR A 187 -7.53 -9.37 11.77
N PRO A 188 -7.54 -8.81 12.99
CA PRO A 188 -7.12 -9.50 14.18
C PRO A 188 -8.13 -10.58 14.60
N PHE A 189 -7.63 -11.55 15.37
CA PHE A 189 -8.42 -12.61 15.98
C PHE A 189 -8.64 -12.35 17.46
N ARG A 190 -9.85 -12.67 17.94
CA ARG A 190 -10.23 -12.71 19.34
C ARG A 190 -10.56 -14.14 19.74
N ILE A 191 -9.82 -14.64 20.72
CA ILE A 191 -10.01 -15.96 21.33
C ILE A 191 -10.61 -15.74 22.70
N GLU A 192 -11.75 -16.33 22.98
CA GLU A 192 -12.40 -16.30 24.29
C GLU A 192 -12.22 -17.68 24.96
N LEU A 193 -11.71 -17.67 26.19
CA LEU A 193 -11.45 -18.87 26.97
C LEU A 193 -12.47 -18.98 28.11
N TRP A 194 -13.03 -20.18 28.29
CA TRP A 194 -13.77 -20.56 29.49
C TRP A 194 -12.87 -21.47 30.35
N GLY A 195 -12.20 -20.88 31.35
CA GLY A 195 -11.06 -21.54 32.01
C GLY A 195 -9.89 -21.67 31.02
N ASP A 196 -9.51 -22.93 30.71
CA ASP A 196 -8.47 -23.24 29.73
C ASP A 196 -9.06 -23.77 28.40
N GLU A 197 -10.38 -23.83 28.24
CA GLU A 197 -11.02 -24.28 27.00
C GLU A 197 -11.35 -23.11 26.08
N VAL A 198 -11.09 -23.25 24.80
CA VAL A 198 -11.44 -22.24 23.78
C VAL A 198 -12.94 -22.28 23.51
N ASP A 199 -13.66 -21.30 24.01
CA ASP A 199 -15.13 -21.19 23.85
C ASP A 199 -15.51 -20.63 22.47
N SER A 200 -14.82 -19.62 22.02
CA SER A 200 -15.08 -19.03 20.70
C SER A 200 -13.83 -18.36 20.10
N ILE A 201 -13.79 -18.35 18.77
CA ILE A 201 -12.78 -17.61 17.98
C ILE A 201 -13.51 -16.70 17.00
N ARG A 202 -13.13 -15.42 16.96
CA ARG A 202 -13.75 -14.43 16.07
C ARG A 202 -12.72 -13.54 15.43
N SER A 203 -12.92 -13.17 14.17
CA SER A 203 -12.25 -12.01 13.62
C SER A 203 -12.97 -10.73 14.05
N PHE A 204 -12.25 -9.63 14.20
CA PHE A 204 -12.81 -8.35 14.60
C PHE A 204 -12.13 -7.18 13.92
N ASP A 205 -12.83 -6.08 13.82
CA ASP A 205 -12.30 -4.83 13.30
C ASP A 205 -11.45 -4.12 14.38
N PRO A 206 -10.16 -3.83 14.12
CA PRO A 206 -9.26 -3.28 15.13
C PRO A 206 -9.65 -1.89 15.62
N GLU A 207 -10.35 -1.09 14.79
CA GLU A 207 -10.75 0.27 15.16
C GLU A 207 -12.03 0.29 15.97
N SER A 208 -13.07 -0.40 15.51
CA SER A 208 -14.39 -0.44 16.19
C SER A 208 -14.49 -1.50 17.27
N GLN A 209 -13.57 -2.46 17.33
CA GLN A 209 -13.57 -3.62 18.25
C GLN A 209 -14.79 -4.54 18.07
N ARG A 210 -15.51 -4.44 16.96
CA ARG A 210 -16.68 -5.27 16.66
C ARG A 210 -16.27 -6.55 15.94
N SER A 211 -16.91 -7.65 16.33
CA SER A 211 -16.73 -8.93 15.65
C SER A 211 -17.24 -8.86 14.21
N ILE A 212 -16.50 -9.45 13.29
CA ILE A 212 -16.82 -9.53 11.86
C ILE A 212 -17.45 -10.91 11.59
N GLU A 213 -16.73 -11.99 11.92
CA GLU A 213 -17.16 -13.36 11.67
C GLU A 213 -16.68 -14.31 12.76
N ASN A 214 -17.38 -15.44 12.94
CA ASN A 214 -16.95 -16.53 13.80
C ASN A 214 -16.11 -17.51 13.00
N LEU A 215 -15.04 -18.01 13.63
CA LEU A 215 -14.08 -18.93 13.00
C LEU A 215 -14.06 -20.23 13.81
N GLU A 216 -13.90 -21.36 13.14
CA GLU A 216 -13.77 -22.67 13.76
C GLU A 216 -12.35 -22.96 14.21
N GLU A 217 -11.38 -22.45 13.41
CA GLU A 217 -9.95 -22.62 13.66
C GLU A 217 -9.14 -21.45 13.09
N ILE A 218 -7.98 -21.21 13.67
CA ILE A 218 -7.01 -20.21 13.22
C ILE A 218 -5.60 -20.79 13.23
N TYR A 219 -4.75 -20.22 12.39
CA TYR A 219 -3.32 -20.49 12.34
C TYR A 219 -2.56 -19.22 12.72
N ILE A 220 -1.74 -19.31 13.75
CA ILE A 220 -0.89 -18.21 14.22
C ILE A 220 0.52 -18.47 13.69
N TYR A 221 0.93 -17.67 12.72
CA TYR A 221 2.28 -17.68 12.17
C TYR A 221 3.20 -16.77 12.97
N PRO A 222 4.52 -17.01 12.97
CA PRO A 222 5.47 -16.12 13.61
C PRO A 222 5.37 -14.68 13.07
N ALA A 223 5.54 -13.69 13.93
CA ALA A 223 5.64 -12.28 13.58
C ALA A 223 7.07 -11.85 13.21
N CYS A 224 8.02 -12.79 13.19
CA CYS A 224 9.41 -12.59 12.80
C CYS A 224 9.97 -13.84 12.15
N GLU A 225 11.06 -13.72 11.41
CA GLU A 225 11.72 -14.88 10.78
C GLU A 225 12.57 -15.68 11.77
N LEU A 226 13.13 -14.99 12.75
CA LEU A 226 13.99 -15.60 13.76
C LEU A 226 13.14 -16.01 14.99
N VAL A 227 12.70 -17.26 15.01
CA VAL A 227 12.00 -17.85 16.16
C VAL A 227 13.03 -18.50 17.09
N LEU A 228 13.05 -18.08 18.35
CA LEU A 228 14.03 -18.53 19.33
C LEU A 228 13.35 -18.97 20.62
N THR A 229 13.73 -20.13 21.13
CA THR A 229 13.41 -20.56 22.48
C THR A 229 14.20 -19.72 23.51
N GLU A 230 13.76 -19.72 24.76
CA GLU A 230 14.48 -19.02 25.84
C GLU A 230 15.92 -19.53 26.01
N GLU A 231 16.15 -20.81 25.81
CA GLU A 231 17.50 -21.42 25.88
C GLU A 231 18.37 -20.94 24.72
N GLU A 232 17.86 -20.93 23.50
CA GLU A 232 18.59 -20.43 22.33
C GLU A 232 18.94 -18.95 22.47
N ARG A 233 18.03 -18.14 23.02
CA ARG A 233 18.27 -16.73 23.33
C ARG A 233 19.43 -16.56 24.30
N ARG A 234 19.40 -17.28 25.43
CA ARG A 234 20.48 -17.25 26.43
C ARG A 234 21.82 -17.64 25.85
N ASN A 235 21.85 -18.73 25.07
CA ASN A 235 23.07 -19.22 24.44
C ASN A 235 23.61 -18.23 23.38
N GLY A 236 22.75 -17.64 22.57
CA GLY A 236 23.13 -16.64 21.59
C GLY A 236 23.69 -15.37 22.23
N VAL A 237 23.01 -14.85 23.24
CA VAL A 237 23.48 -13.70 24.03
C VAL A 237 24.85 -13.98 24.66
N ALA A 238 25.04 -15.15 25.23
CA ALA A 238 26.35 -15.53 25.82
C ALA A 238 27.46 -15.56 24.75
N LYS A 239 27.17 -16.05 23.53
CA LYS A 239 28.13 -16.01 22.41
C LYS A 239 28.47 -14.56 22.03
N ILE A 240 27.45 -13.67 21.93
CA ILE A 240 27.63 -12.24 21.62
C ILE A 240 28.52 -11.56 22.68
N GLN A 241 28.22 -11.73 23.96
CA GLN A 241 29.00 -11.13 25.06
C GLN A 241 30.45 -11.62 25.06
N LYS A 242 30.65 -12.91 24.88
CA LYS A 242 31.99 -13.51 24.82
C LYS A 242 32.83 -12.98 23.64
N GLU A 243 32.21 -12.80 22.48
CA GLU A 243 32.91 -12.25 21.32
C GLU A 243 33.19 -10.74 21.48
N ALA A 244 32.23 -10.01 22.04
CA ALA A 244 32.39 -8.59 22.38
C ALA A 244 33.54 -8.37 23.38
N GLU A 245 33.67 -9.23 24.38
CA GLU A 245 34.77 -9.15 25.35
C GLU A 245 36.12 -9.36 24.69
N LYS A 246 36.25 -10.36 23.81
CA LYS A 246 37.47 -10.58 23.02
C LYS A 246 37.80 -9.40 22.09
N ALA A 247 36.77 -8.84 21.43
CA ALA A 247 36.94 -7.68 20.56
C ALA A 247 37.36 -6.43 21.38
N ALA A 248 36.75 -6.20 22.54
CA ALA A 248 37.12 -5.10 23.45
C ALA A 248 38.55 -5.23 23.95
N GLU A 249 39.01 -6.45 24.30
CA GLU A 249 40.39 -6.69 24.68
C GLU A 249 41.39 -6.38 23.57
N LYS A 250 41.04 -6.76 22.30
CA LYS A 250 41.85 -6.44 21.14
C LYS A 250 41.96 -4.94 20.94
N PHE A 251 40.86 -4.20 21.00
CA PHE A 251 40.87 -2.74 20.90
C PHE A 251 41.68 -2.06 22.04
N ARG A 252 41.60 -2.56 23.25
CA ARG A 252 42.43 -2.05 24.37
C ARG A 252 43.92 -2.24 24.12
N LYS A 253 44.35 -3.39 23.57
CA LYS A 253 45.73 -3.63 23.17
C LYS A 253 46.21 -2.71 22.04
N GLU A 254 45.31 -2.28 21.19
CA GLU A 254 45.55 -1.29 20.13
C GLU A 254 45.41 0.17 20.61
N MET A 255 45.23 0.42 21.88
CA MET A 255 44.96 1.76 22.49
C MET A 255 43.69 2.46 22.01
N LYS A 256 42.76 1.72 21.50
CA LYS A 256 41.43 2.20 21.01
C LYS A 256 40.39 2.02 22.11
N THR A 257 40.40 2.91 23.09
CA THR A 257 39.54 2.78 24.28
C THR A 257 38.08 3.08 24.03
N GLU A 258 37.77 3.99 23.08
CA GLU A 258 36.39 4.33 22.72
C GLU A 258 35.70 3.16 22.00
N GLU A 259 36.43 2.53 21.08
CA GLU A 259 35.93 1.37 20.34
C GLU A 259 35.71 0.19 21.28
N ALA A 260 36.62 -0.04 22.23
CA ALA A 260 36.49 -1.09 23.25
C ALA A 260 35.24 -0.88 24.13
N TYR A 261 34.99 0.37 24.54
CA TYR A 261 33.77 0.71 25.30
C TYR A 261 32.50 0.51 24.47
N ARG A 262 32.52 0.98 23.22
CA ARG A 262 31.37 0.88 22.30
C ARG A 262 30.94 -0.54 22.07
N VAL A 263 31.86 -1.43 21.72
CA VAL A 263 31.57 -2.86 21.49
C VAL A 263 30.96 -3.50 22.73
N LYS A 264 31.48 -3.19 23.92
CA LYS A 264 30.97 -3.77 25.18
C LYS A 264 29.57 -3.23 25.49
N SER A 265 29.40 -1.90 25.43
CA SER A 265 28.09 -1.27 25.68
C SER A 265 26.98 -1.77 24.71
N MET A 266 27.32 -1.96 23.43
CA MET A 266 26.41 -2.52 22.44
C MET A 266 26.00 -3.96 22.79
N ALA A 267 26.96 -4.81 23.16
CA ALA A 267 26.65 -6.20 23.51
C ALA A 267 25.84 -6.31 24.81
N ASP A 268 26.13 -5.46 25.81
CA ASP A 268 25.37 -5.41 27.05
C ASP A 268 23.93 -4.94 26.81
N GLN A 269 23.74 -3.92 25.96
CA GLN A 269 22.42 -3.43 25.57
C GLN A 269 21.60 -4.51 24.86
N ILE A 270 22.18 -5.21 23.87
CA ILE A 270 21.50 -6.30 23.15
C ILE A 270 21.14 -7.44 24.10
N ALA A 271 22.05 -7.76 25.04
CA ALA A 271 21.80 -8.77 26.04
C ALA A 271 20.61 -8.42 26.94
N GLU A 272 20.57 -7.17 27.44
CA GLU A 272 19.50 -6.67 28.28
C GLU A 272 18.16 -6.67 27.51
N GLU A 273 18.12 -6.06 26.31
CA GLU A 273 16.91 -6.00 25.49
C GLU A 273 16.39 -7.38 25.11
N THR A 274 17.27 -8.31 24.69
CA THR A 274 16.88 -9.67 24.29
C THR A 274 16.35 -10.49 25.46
N MET A 275 16.90 -10.31 26.67
CA MET A 275 16.47 -11.05 27.84
C MET A 275 15.21 -10.47 28.49
N GLU A 276 15.00 -9.13 28.39
CA GLU A 276 13.85 -8.46 28.99
C GLU A 276 12.62 -8.48 28.07
N TYR A 277 12.82 -8.18 26.77
CA TYR A 277 11.72 -8.01 25.81
C TYR A 277 11.58 -9.14 24.79
N GLY A 278 12.46 -10.11 24.80
CA GLY A 278 12.45 -11.22 23.84
C GLY A 278 13.12 -10.88 22.50
N ILE A 279 12.42 -11.13 21.39
CA ILE A 279 12.97 -10.87 20.05
C ILE A 279 12.73 -9.40 19.71
N THR A 280 13.79 -8.60 19.75
CA THR A 280 13.73 -7.16 19.43
C THR A 280 14.08 -6.88 17.97
N ALA A 281 13.68 -5.69 17.49
CA ALA A 281 14.11 -5.20 16.19
C ALA A 281 15.64 -5.12 16.12
N GLY A 282 16.23 -5.68 15.07
CA GLY A 282 17.69 -5.71 14.89
C GLY A 282 18.38 -6.99 15.33
N LEU A 283 17.69 -7.91 16.03
CA LEU A 283 18.28 -9.20 16.40
C LEU A 283 18.59 -10.05 15.15
N ASP A 284 17.91 -9.82 14.05
CA ASP A 284 18.17 -10.41 12.74
C ASP A 284 19.61 -10.17 12.24
N ALA A 285 20.24 -9.08 12.68
CA ALA A 285 21.63 -8.75 12.37
C ALA A 285 22.66 -9.62 13.14
N TYR A 286 22.18 -10.49 14.00
CA TYR A 286 22.98 -11.38 14.85
C TYR A 286 22.59 -12.83 14.63
N LEU A 287 21.95 -13.17 13.50
CA LEU A 287 21.47 -14.52 13.19
C LEU A 287 22.54 -15.58 13.39
N SER A 288 23.79 -15.29 13.00
CA SER A 288 24.95 -16.18 13.13
C SER A 288 25.31 -16.58 14.56
N TYR A 289 24.84 -15.87 15.55
CA TYR A 289 25.05 -16.21 16.96
C TYR A 289 23.95 -17.10 17.52
N PHE A 290 22.76 -17.03 16.94
CA PHE A 290 21.59 -17.78 17.39
C PHE A 290 21.35 -19.05 16.59
N CYS A 291 21.67 -19.05 15.30
CA CYS A 291 21.48 -20.18 14.40
C CYS A 291 22.82 -20.74 13.95
N GLU A 292 23.03 -22.05 14.17
CA GLU A 292 24.21 -22.77 13.68
C GLU A 292 24.11 -23.03 12.18
N GLU A 293 22.92 -23.42 11.73
CA GLU A 293 22.59 -23.64 10.34
C GLU A 293 21.84 -22.43 9.79
N ARG A 294 22.36 -21.89 8.68
CA ARG A 294 21.75 -20.77 7.98
C ARG A 294 21.52 -21.19 6.54
N VAL A 295 20.30 -20.96 6.06
CA VAL A 295 19.85 -21.38 4.73
C VAL A 295 19.47 -20.17 3.89
N SER A 296 19.40 -20.34 2.59
CA SER A 296 18.85 -19.33 1.67
C SER A 296 17.36 -19.54 1.46
N LEU A 297 16.67 -18.57 0.87
CA LEU A 297 15.27 -18.72 0.47
C LEU A 297 15.06 -19.94 -0.45
N LEU A 298 16.07 -20.30 -1.25
CA LEU A 298 16.00 -21.47 -2.13
C LEU A 298 15.75 -22.78 -1.36
N ASP A 299 16.21 -22.88 -0.12
CA ASP A 299 16.11 -24.09 0.67
C ASP A 299 14.73 -24.27 1.34
N TYR A 300 13.88 -23.23 1.29
CA TYR A 300 12.48 -23.32 1.73
C TYR A 300 11.55 -24.08 0.77
N LEU A 301 11.97 -24.28 -0.47
CA LEU A 301 11.25 -25.11 -1.43
C LEU A 301 12.09 -26.35 -1.80
N LYS A 302 11.42 -27.49 -1.87
CA LYS A 302 12.05 -28.76 -2.24
C LYS A 302 12.66 -28.63 -3.63
N LYS A 303 13.89 -29.10 -3.76
CA LYS A 303 14.70 -28.98 -4.99
C LYS A 303 14.03 -29.68 -6.18
N GLU A 304 13.41 -30.83 -5.93
CA GLU A 304 12.76 -31.67 -6.93
C GLU A 304 11.46 -31.06 -7.48
N ASP A 305 10.76 -30.30 -6.63
CA ASP A 305 9.40 -29.77 -6.92
C ASP A 305 9.41 -28.28 -7.27
N SER A 306 10.59 -27.67 -7.45
CA SER A 306 10.69 -26.26 -7.70
C SER A 306 11.54 -25.90 -8.90
N ILE A 307 11.19 -24.81 -9.58
CA ILE A 307 11.98 -24.20 -10.66
C ILE A 307 12.36 -22.79 -10.28
N VAL A 308 13.62 -22.46 -10.51
CA VAL A 308 14.14 -21.10 -10.39
C VAL A 308 14.10 -20.44 -11.77
N PHE A 309 13.46 -19.29 -11.88
CA PHE A 309 13.46 -18.43 -13.06
C PHE A 309 14.36 -17.23 -12.81
N LEU A 310 15.43 -17.10 -13.56
CA LEU A 310 16.39 -16.02 -13.42
C LEU A 310 16.18 -14.98 -14.51
N ASP A 311 15.72 -13.79 -14.13
CA ASP A 311 15.44 -12.68 -15.04
C ASP A 311 16.72 -11.89 -15.36
N GLU A 312 17.02 -11.66 -16.65
CA GLU A 312 18.20 -10.89 -17.13
C GLU A 312 19.48 -11.25 -16.39
N THR A 313 19.94 -12.47 -16.59
CA THR A 313 21.02 -13.14 -15.84
C THR A 313 22.24 -12.28 -15.53
N VAL A 314 22.77 -11.56 -16.53
CA VAL A 314 23.98 -10.75 -16.34
C VAL A 314 23.73 -9.62 -15.34
N ARG A 315 22.63 -8.89 -15.51
CA ARG A 315 22.24 -7.79 -14.61
C ARG A 315 21.96 -8.28 -13.19
N THR A 316 21.34 -9.44 -13.08
CA THR A 316 20.96 -10.03 -11.79
C THR A 316 22.22 -10.48 -11.02
N ILE A 317 23.19 -11.06 -11.69
CA ILE A 317 24.47 -11.45 -11.08
C ILE A 317 25.34 -10.24 -10.75
N GLU A 318 25.43 -9.25 -11.64
CA GLU A 318 26.16 -8.00 -11.40
C GLU A 318 25.59 -7.27 -10.16
N ARG A 319 24.27 -7.27 -9.99
CA ARG A 319 23.64 -6.71 -8.79
C ARG A 319 24.09 -7.46 -7.53
N GLY A 320 24.07 -8.78 -7.54
CA GLY A 320 24.53 -9.58 -6.40
C GLY A 320 25.99 -9.32 -6.05
N GLN A 321 26.88 -9.21 -7.04
CA GLN A 321 28.29 -8.86 -6.83
C GLN A 321 28.48 -7.46 -6.24
N SER A 322 27.69 -6.49 -6.73
CA SER A 322 27.69 -5.12 -6.18
C SER A 322 27.26 -5.12 -4.71
N THR A 323 26.17 -5.82 -4.38
CA THR A 323 25.68 -5.94 -3.00
C THR A 323 26.71 -6.61 -2.08
N GLU A 324 27.37 -7.69 -2.53
CA GLU A 324 28.44 -8.35 -1.76
C GLU A 324 29.62 -7.39 -1.49
N THR A 325 30.01 -6.61 -2.49
CA THR A 325 31.10 -5.64 -2.35
C THR A 325 30.72 -4.52 -1.38
N GLU A 326 29.55 -3.91 -1.57
CA GLU A 326 29.01 -2.85 -0.71
C GLU A 326 28.91 -3.33 0.76
N PHE A 327 28.38 -4.54 0.97
CA PHE A 327 28.29 -5.15 2.30
C PHE A 327 29.69 -5.34 2.93
N SER A 328 30.61 -5.97 2.21
CA SER A 328 31.94 -6.28 2.72
C SER A 328 32.72 -5.02 3.10
N GLU A 329 32.66 -3.96 2.28
CA GLU A 329 33.31 -2.68 2.56
C GLU A 329 32.68 -1.98 3.77
N SER A 330 31.35 -1.91 3.82
CA SER A 330 30.62 -1.28 4.93
C SER A 330 30.88 -2.00 6.26
N MET A 331 30.76 -3.32 6.27
CA MET A 331 30.97 -4.12 7.48
C MET A 331 32.41 -4.04 7.97
N LYS A 332 33.40 -4.02 7.08
CA LYS A 332 34.81 -3.88 7.44
C LYS A 332 35.10 -2.56 8.17
N GLN A 333 34.57 -1.45 7.66
CA GLN A 333 34.72 -0.14 8.29
C GLN A 333 34.03 -0.09 9.67
N ARG A 334 32.82 -0.68 9.78
CA ARG A 334 32.09 -0.75 11.05
C ARG A 334 32.81 -1.60 12.08
N LEU A 335 33.39 -2.74 11.65
CA LEU A 335 34.15 -3.62 12.51
C LEU A 335 35.41 -2.90 13.07
N GLU A 336 36.13 -2.16 12.22
CA GLU A 336 37.31 -1.38 12.62
C GLU A 336 36.98 -0.26 13.64
N LYS A 337 35.76 0.26 13.60
CA LYS A 337 35.24 1.29 14.52
C LYS A 337 34.48 0.73 15.71
N GLY A 338 34.38 -0.59 15.86
CA GLY A 338 33.70 -1.23 16.98
C GLY A 338 32.16 -1.08 16.97
N TYR A 339 31.54 -0.90 15.83
CA TYR A 339 30.08 -0.83 15.70
C TYR A 339 29.42 -2.19 15.46
N ILE A 340 30.19 -3.20 15.11
CA ILE A 340 29.72 -4.56 14.89
C ILE A 340 30.72 -5.58 15.44
N LEU A 341 30.24 -6.80 15.59
CA LEU A 341 31.05 -7.95 15.98
C LEU A 341 31.52 -8.74 14.74
N PRO A 342 32.62 -9.50 14.84
CA PRO A 342 33.14 -10.31 13.75
C PRO A 342 32.14 -11.31 13.15
N GLY A 343 31.27 -11.90 13.97
CA GLY A 343 30.23 -12.84 13.52
C GLY A 343 29.25 -12.22 12.54
N GLN A 344 28.98 -10.91 12.68
CA GLN A 344 28.06 -10.20 11.77
C GLN A 344 28.59 -10.06 10.34
N MET A 345 29.89 -10.27 10.11
CA MET A 345 30.42 -10.36 8.74
C MET A 345 29.85 -11.52 7.93
N ARG A 346 29.15 -12.46 8.59
CA ARG A 346 28.56 -13.65 7.96
C ARG A 346 27.06 -13.48 7.65
N GLU A 347 26.48 -12.28 7.88
CA GLU A 347 25.05 -12.04 7.68
C GLU A 347 24.65 -11.76 6.22
N LEU A 348 25.49 -12.21 5.28
CA LEU A 348 25.21 -12.22 3.85
C LEU A 348 25.89 -13.44 3.22
N PHE A 349 25.15 -14.18 2.38
CA PHE A 349 25.75 -15.18 1.50
C PHE A 349 26.52 -14.50 0.37
N SER A 350 27.63 -15.08 -0.02
CA SER A 350 28.36 -14.62 -1.20
C SER A 350 27.58 -14.91 -2.50
N CYS A 351 27.81 -14.11 -3.51
CA CYS A 351 27.23 -14.34 -4.83
C CYS A 351 27.58 -15.75 -5.37
N LYS A 352 28.79 -16.25 -5.06
CA LYS A 352 29.24 -17.60 -5.46
C LYS A 352 28.45 -18.71 -4.79
N GLU A 353 28.12 -18.57 -3.51
CA GLU A 353 27.32 -19.58 -2.77
C GLU A 353 25.90 -19.67 -3.36
N ILE A 354 25.26 -18.55 -3.62
CA ILE A 354 23.91 -18.52 -4.24
C ILE A 354 23.95 -19.10 -5.66
N LEU A 355 24.93 -18.73 -6.46
CA LEU A 355 25.07 -19.28 -7.82
C LEU A 355 25.37 -20.78 -7.80
N ALA A 356 26.12 -21.30 -6.83
CA ALA A 356 26.34 -22.73 -6.65
C ALA A 356 25.02 -23.48 -6.36
N GLN A 357 24.17 -22.92 -5.51
CA GLN A 357 22.83 -23.47 -5.23
C GLN A 357 21.92 -23.44 -6.47
N ILE A 358 21.90 -22.31 -7.22
CA ILE A 358 21.12 -22.20 -8.47
C ILE A 358 21.59 -23.24 -9.50
N ASN A 359 22.91 -23.42 -9.67
CA ASN A 359 23.47 -24.36 -10.62
C ASN A 359 23.14 -25.84 -10.31
N GLN A 360 22.74 -26.14 -9.06
CA GLN A 360 22.34 -27.47 -8.63
C GLN A 360 20.82 -27.72 -8.71
N ARG A 361 20.03 -26.69 -9.08
CA ARG A 361 18.57 -26.75 -9.19
C ARG A 361 18.14 -26.66 -10.64
N ARG A 362 16.87 -27.02 -10.91
CA ARG A 362 16.25 -26.70 -12.20
C ARG A 362 16.14 -25.19 -12.32
N CYS A 363 16.84 -24.58 -13.27
CA CYS A 363 16.86 -23.14 -13.46
C CYS A 363 16.61 -22.78 -14.91
N VAL A 364 15.68 -21.87 -15.15
CA VAL A 364 15.39 -21.26 -16.46
C VAL A 364 15.87 -19.82 -16.43
N ALA A 365 16.98 -19.57 -17.13
CA ALA A 365 17.57 -18.24 -17.26
C ALA A 365 17.00 -17.52 -18.48
N MET A 366 16.17 -16.51 -18.26
CA MET A 366 15.48 -15.77 -19.31
C MET A 366 16.21 -14.48 -19.66
N VAL A 367 16.57 -14.32 -20.93
CA VAL A 367 17.27 -13.13 -21.41
C VAL A 367 16.64 -12.63 -22.72
N ALA A 368 16.62 -11.31 -22.89
CA ALA A 368 16.18 -10.71 -24.13
C ALA A 368 17.19 -10.95 -25.27
N LEU A 369 18.48 -10.85 -24.97
CA LEU A 369 19.58 -11.08 -25.91
C LEU A 369 20.52 -12.15 -25.34
N ASP A 370 20.98 -13.07 -26.18
CA ASP A 370 21.95 -14.09 -25.77
C ASP A 370 23.30 -13.43 -25.45
N MET A 371 23.63 -13.40 -24.18
CA MET A 371 24.91 -12.90 -23.66
C MET A 371 25.68 -14.03 -22.98
N LYS A 372 27.02 -14.01 -23.13
CA LYS A 372 27.88 -14.98 -22.43
C LYS A 372 27.82 -14.74 -20.92
N CYS A 373 27.45 -15.75 -20.18
CA CYS A 373 27.47 -15.77 -18.73
C CYS A 373 28.33 -16.96 -18.27
N ASN A 374 29.55 -16.70 -17.84
CA ASN A 374 30.49 -17.74 -17.43
C ASN A 374 30.27 -18.25 -16.01
N GLN A 375 29.41 -17.63 -15.25
CA GLN A 375 29.16 -17.94 -13.84
C GLN A 375 28.04 -18.98 -13.64
N LEU A 376 27.24 -19.22 -14.70
CA LEU A 376 26.20 -20.22 -14.74
C LEU A 376 26.64 -21.44 -15.58
N ASN A 377 26.36 -22.62 -15.08
CA ASN A 377 26.61 -23.86 -15.79
C ASN A 377 25.45 -24.18 -16.76
N ILE A 378 25.42 -23.45 -17.90
CA ILE A 378 24.37 -23.58 -18.90
C ILE A 378 24.46 -24.94 -19.58
N LYS A 379 23.43 -25.76 -19.43
CA LYS A 379 23.30 -27.09 -20.02
C LYS A 379 22.71 -27.04 -21.43
N ASP A 380 21.64 -26.30 -21.58
CA ASP A 380 20.90 -26.15 -22.83
C ASP A 380 20.67 -24.68 -23.19
N ARG A 381 20.57 -24.38 -24.47
CA ARG A 381 20.29 -23.06 -25.01
C ARG A 381 19.11 -23.16 -25.96
N ILE A 382 18.05 -22.39 -25.65
CA ILE A 382 16.80 -22.40 -26.40
C ILE A 382 16.48 -20.97 -26.83
N ALA A 383 15.97 -20.79 -28.03
CA ALA A 383 15.55 -19.50 -28.52
C ALA A 383 14.02 -19.46 -28.66
N ILE A 384 13.40 -18.43 -28.07
CA ILE A 384 11.97 -18.15 -28.22
C ILE A 384 11.82 -16.80 -28.90
N GLU A 385 11.34 -16.78 -30.16
CA GLU A 385 11.10 -15.53 -30.86
C GLU A 385 9.85 -14.86 -30.33
N SER A 386 10.02 -13.68 -29.70
CA SER A 386 8.93 -12.84 -29.24
C SER A 386 9.15 -11.38 -29.61
N ARG A 387 8.07 -10.62 -29.80
CA ARG A 387 8.08 -9.21 -30.19
C ARG A 387 7.13 -8.41 -29.33
N THR A 388 7.45 -7.13 -29.11
CA THR A 388 6.51 -6.18 -28.50
C THR A 388 5.48 -5.72 -29.51
N VAL A 389 4.25 -5.50 -29.05
CA VAL A 389 3.19 -4.88 -29.85
C VAL A 389 3.49 -3.38 -29.98
N ASN A 390 3.21 -2.82 -31.15
CA ASN A 390 3.34 -1.38 -31.36
C ASN A 390 2.24 -0.63 -30.59
N PRO A 391 2.59 0.49 -29.93
CA PRO A 391 1.57 1.29 -29.23
C PRO A 391 0.67 2.01 -30.22
N TYR A 392 -0.64 1.93 -29.98
CA TYR A 392 -1.67 2.56 -30.83
C TYR A 392 -1.95 4.02 -30.47
N ASN A 393 -1.47 4.48 -29.30
CA ASN A 393 -1.56 5.87 -28.83
C ASN A 393 -2.99 6.47 -28.95
N ASN A 394 -3.98 5.73 -28.48
CA ASN A 394 -5.39 6.12 -28.53
C ASN A 394 -5.99 6.22 -29.94
N SER A 395 -5.36 5.61 -30.96
CA SER A 395 -5.90 5.55 -32.32
C SER A 395 -6.61 4.24 -32.57
N PHE A 396 -7.94 4.23 -32.48
CA PHE A 396 -8.77 3.06 -32.75
C PHE A 396 -8.63 2.59 -34.20
N GLU A 397 -8.49 3.52 -35.14
CA GLU A 397 -8.31 3.18 -36.57
C GLU A 397 -7.05 2.36 -36.83
N LEU A 398 -5.92 2.71 -36.15
CA LEU A 398 -4.67 1.95 -36.25
C LEU A 398 -4.83 0.54 -35.67
N LEU A 399 -5.50 0.44 -34.51
CA LEU A 399 -5.80 -0.85 -33.88
C LEU A 399 -6.62 -1.73 -34.87
N VAL A 400 -7.73 -1.22 -35.40
CA VAL A 400 -8.59 -1.94 -36.34
C VAL A 400 -7.82 -2.38 -37.58
N LYS A 401 -6.99 -1.50 -38.15
CA LYS A 401 -6.16 -1.83 -39.30
C LYS A 401 -5.18 -2.98 -39.00
N ASP A 402 -4.53 -2.97 -37.85
CA ASP A 402 -3.61 -4.03 -37.48
C ASP A 402 -4.36 -5.34 -37.15
N LEU A 403 -5.52 -5.28 -36.48
CA LEU A 403 -6.35 -6.45 -36.23
C LEU A 403 -6.86 -7.08 -37.52
N LYS A 404 -7.26 -6.29 -38.51
CA LYS A 404 -7.62 -6.79 -39.86
C LYS A 404 -6.44 -7.49 -40.54
N ARG A 405 -5.20 -6.96 -40.35
CA ARG A 405 -3.96 -7.59 -40.84
C ARG A 405 -3.69 -8.91 -40.11
N TYR A 406 -3.79 -8.94 -38.76
CA TYR A 406 -3.61 -10.14 -37.95
C TYR A 406 -4.66 -11.22 -38.33
N LYS A 407 -5.94 -10.84 -38.47
CA LYS A 407 -7.01 -11.75 -38.91
C LYS A 407 -6.67 -12.38 -40.26
N LYS A 408 -6.25 -11.57 -41.26
CA LYS A 408 -5.88 -12.06 -42.59
C LYS A 408 -4.73 -13.07 -42.55
N ASN A 409 -3.79 -12.90 -41.60
CA ASN A 409 -2.64 -13.77 -41.41
C ASN A 409 -2.96 -14.99 -40.53
N GLY A 410 -4.19 -15.10 -39.99
CA GLY A 410 -4.64 -16.22 -39.18
C GLY A 410 -4.12 -16.18 -37.74
N TYR A 411 -3.90 -14.99 -37.16
CA TYR A 411 -3.52 -14.84 -35.76
C TYR A 411 -4.68 -15.14 -34.81
N ARG A 412 -4.35 -15.69 -33.65
CA ARG A 412 -5.21 -15.72 -32.45
C ARG A 412 -4.91 -14.49 -31.65
N MET A 413 -5.95 -13.72 -31.29
CA MET A 413 -5.77 -12.39 -30.71
C MET A 413 -6.50 -12.27 -29.40
N ILE A 414 -5.80 -11.80 -28.36
CA ILE A 414 -6.38 -11.50 -27.04
C ILE A 414 -6.13 -10.02 -26.74
N LEU A 415 -7.19 -9.28 -26.43
CA LEU A 415 -7.16 -7.91 -26.01
C LEU A 415 -7.55 -7.83 -24.53
N LEU A 416 -6.67 -7.31 -23.69
CA LEU A 416 -6.88 -7.22 -22.24
C LEU A 416 -7.15 -5.79 -21.82
N SER A 417 -8.21 -5.61 -21.03
CA SER A 417 -8.52 -4.35 -20.37
C SER A 417 -8.62 -4.53 -18.87
N SER A 418 -8.23 -3.50 -18.13
CA SER A 418 -8.33 -3.43 -16.68
C SER A 418 -9.77 -3.19 -16.16
N SER A 419 -10.72 -2.98 -17.08
CA SER A 419 -12.15 -2.82 -16.78
C SER A 419 -12.99 -3.81 -17.56
N ARG A 420 -13.91 -4.51 -16.88
CA ARG A 420 -14.87 -5.44 -17.54
C ARG A 420 -15.77 -4.73 -18.53
N THR A 421 -16.25 -3.55 -18.16
CA THR A 421 -17.12 -2.73 -19.03
C THR A 421 -16.41 -2.30 -20.30
N ARG A 422 -15.17 -1.82 -20.18
CA ARG A 422 -14.34 -1.45 -21.35
C ARG A 422 -14.04 -2.65 -22.24
N ALA A 423 -13.76 -3.83 -21.67
CA ALA A 423 -13.51 -5.04 -22.46
C ALA A 423 -14.73 -5.47 -23.26
N LYS A 424 -15.94 -5.38 -22.67
CA LYS A 424 -17.21 -5.66 -23.36
C LYS A 424 -17.46 -4.68 -24.51
N ARG A 425 -17.34 -3.38 -24.20
CA ARG A 425 -17.52 -2.32 -25.21
C ARG A 425 -16.52 -2.44 -26.36
N LEU A 426 -15.25 -2.75 -26.04
CA LEU A 426 -14.22 -2.98 -27.05
C LEU A 426 -14.59 -4.13 -27.98
N ALA A 427 -15.21 -5.22 -27.49
CA ALA A 427 -15.70 -6.30 -28.32
C ALA A 427 -16.82 -5.83 -29.26
N GLU A 428 -17.77 -5.04 -28.77
CA GLU A 428 -18.89 -4.48 -29.56
C GLU A 428 -18.38 -3.52 -30.63
N ASP A 429 -17.46 -2.62 -30.29
CA ASP A 429 -16.85 -1.68 -31.23
C ASP A 429 -16.10 -2.41 -32.35
N LEU A 430 -15.39 -3.50 -32.02
CA LEU A 430 -14.69 -4.31 -32.99
C LEU A 430 -15.66 -5.14 -33.89
N MET A 431 -16.79 -5.60 -33.34
CA MET A 431 -17.84 -6.25 -34.14
C MET A 431 -18.47 -5.28 -35.15
N ASN A 432 -18.66 -4.02 -34.77
CA ASN A 432 -19.15 -2.97 -35.67
C ASN A 432 -18.18 -2.72 -36.87
N GLU A 433 -16.89 -3.01 -36.65
CA GLU A 433 -15.85 -2.95 -37.69
C GLU A 433 -15.69 -4.25 -38.50
N GLU A 434 -16.66 -5.16 -38.43
CA GLU A 434 -16.69 -6.47 -39.12
C GLU A 434 -15.56 -7.43 -38.70
N LEU A 435 -15.09 -7.28 -37.47
CA LEU A 435 -14.11 -8.17 -36.86
C LEU A 435 -14.81 -9.22 -35.99
N PRO A 436 -14.39 -10.50 -36.00
CA PRO A 436 -14.99 -11.56 -35.17
C PRO A 436 -14.50 -11.46 -33.73
N ALA A 437 -14.92 -10.41 -33.02
CA ALA A 437 -14.57 -10.15 -31.66
C ALA A 437 -15.67 -10.61 -30.70
N PHE A 438 -15.27 -11.10 -29.51
CA PHE A 438 -16.20 -11.46 -28.44
C PHE A 438 -15.58 -11.23 -27.10
N TYR A 439 -16.39 -10.92 -26.09
CA TYR A 439 -15.96 -10.80 -24.72
C TYR A 439 -16.07 -12.14 -24.00
N SER A 440 -15.03 -12.50 -23.22
CA SER A 440 -15.06 -13.64 -22.32
C SER A 440 -14.20 -13.39 -21.08
N GLU A 441 -14.67 -13.88 -19.93
CA GLU A 441 -13.87 -14.02 -18.70
C GLU A 441 -13.30 -15.43 -18.56
N ASP A 442 -13.76 -16.36 -19.39
CA ASP A 442 -13.25 -17.73 -19.44
C ASP A 442 -12.07 -17.81 -20.41
N PHE A 443 -10.87 -17.86 -19.86
CA PHE A 443 -9.63 -18.05 -20.61
C PHE A 443 -9.26 -19.53 -20.84
N ASP A 444 -10.14 -20.49 -20.50
CA ASP A 444 -9.93 -21.91 -20.79
C ASP A 444 -10.43 -22.30 -22.18
N ARG A 445 -11.10 -21.38 -22.85
CA ARG A 445 -11.48 -21.53 -24.25
C ARG A 445 -10.27 -21.43 -25.19
N VAL A 446 -10.09 -22.40 -26.07
CA VAL A 446 -9.09 -22.36 -27.15
C VAL A 446 -9.58 -21.46 -28.27
N LEU A 447 -8.74 -20.51 -28.71
CA LEU A 447 -9.05 -19.59 -29.81
C LEU A 447 -8.77 -20.23 -31.17
N SER A 448 -9.69 -20.00 -32.12
CA SER A 448 -9.48 -20.36 -33.52
C SER A 448 -8.65 -19.29 -34.24
N PRO A 449 -7.95 -19.66 -35.34
CA PRO A 449 -7.27 -18.67 -36.18
C PRO A 449 -8.18 -17.57 -36.67
N GLY A 450 -7.81 -16.31 -36.46
CA GLY A 450 -8.57 -15.14 -36.86
C GLY A 450 -9.59 -14.65 -35.81
N GLU A 451 -9.83 -15.37 -34.70
CA GLU A 451 -10.70 -14.92 -33.60
C GLU A 451 -10.02 -13.87 -32.73
N ILE A 452 -10.83 -12.96 -32.24
CA ILE A 452 -10.43 -11.91 -31.32
C ILE A 452 -11.21 -12.07 -30.02
N MET A 453 -10.53 -12.32 -28.92
CA MET A 453 -11.13 -12.37 -27.59
C MET A 453 -10.77 -11.09 -26.83
N THR A 454 -11.75 -10.39 -26.30
CA THR A 454 -11.52 -9.33 -25.31
C THR A 454 -11.79 -9.88 -23.92
N GLY A 455 -10.98 -9.50 -22.95
CA GLY A 455 -11.10 -10.03 -21.60
C GLY A 455 -10.68 -9.03 -20.52
N TYR A 456 -11.12 -9.33 -19.30
CA TYR A 456 -10.65 -8.60 -18.12
C TYR A 456 -9.30 -9.14 -17.67
N GLY A 457 -8.29 -8.26 -17.67
CA GLY A 457 -6.95 -8.60 -17.22
C GLY A 457 -6.00 -7.43 -17.33
N LYS A 458 -4.94 -7.45 -16.53
CA LYS A 458 -3.95 -6.37 -16.50
C LYS A 458 -2.58 -6.91 -16.85
N VAL A 459 -2.14 -6.61 -18.05
CA VAL A 459 -0.78 -6.83 -18.52
C VAL A 459 -0.19 -5.47 -18.89
N LYS A 460 1.05 -5.21 -18.51
CA LYS A 460 1.70 -3.90 -18.68
C LYS A 460 1.94 -3.54 -20.14
N LYS A 461 2.36 -4.52 -20.94
CA LYS A 461 2.60 -4.40 -22.38
C LYS A 461 2.18 -5.65 -23.11
N GLY A 462 1.67 -5.48 -24.30
CA GLY A 462 1.35 -6.57 -25.21
C GLY A 462 2.57 -7.21 -25.82
N TYR A 463 2.38 -8.43 -26.30
CA TYR A 463 3.42 -9.23 -26.92
C TYR A 463 2.88 -10.10 -28.06
N GLU A 464 3.76 -10.49 -28.94
CA GLU A 464 3.47 -11.31 -30.10
C GLU A 464 4.47 -12.47 -30.20
N TYR A 465 3.95 -13.66 -30.52
CA TYR A 465 4.74 -14.80 -30.97
C TYR A 465 4.45 -15.06 -32.46
N PRO A 466 5.31 -14.52 -33.36
CA PRO A 466 5.04 -14.60 -34.81
C PRO A 466 4.99 -16.03 -35.35
N ALA A 467 5.82 -16.93 -34.84
CA ALA A 467 5.92 -18.31 -35.28
C ALA A 467 4.61 -19.10 -35.10
N VAL A 468 3.87 -18.83 -34.04
CA VAL A 468 2.58 -19.49 -33.71
C VAL A 468 1.38 -18.58 -33.96
N LYS A 469 1.59 -17.41 -34.54
CA LYS A 469 0.54 -16.44 -34.90
C LYS A 469 -0.36 -16.11 -33.72
N PHE A 470 0.24 -15.76 -32.59
CA PHE A 470 -0.45 -15.42 -31.36
C PHE A 470 -0.04 -14.02 -30.90
N VAL A 471 -1.02 -13.19 -30.55
CA VAL A 471 -0.77 -11.82 -30.07
C VAL A 471 -1.68 -11.49 -28.91
N VAL A 472 -1.10 -10.86 -27.89
CA VAL A 472 -1.79 -10.29 -26.75
C VAL A 472 -1.56 -8.78 -26.78
N ILE A 473 -2.65 -8.02 -26.75
CA ILE A 473 -2.62 -6.53 -26.77
C ILE A 473 -3.14 -6.04 -25.42
N SER A 474 -2.39 -5.19 -24.78
CA SER A 474 -2.77 -4.62 -23.48
C SER A 474 -3.53 -3.31 -23.63
N GLU A 475 -4.27 -2.92 -22.60
CA GLU A 475 -4.93 -1.61 -22.54
C GLU A 475 -3.93 -0.45 -22.71
N SER A 476 -2.72 -0.59 -22.16
CA SER A 476 -1.68 0.43 -22.29
C SER A 476 -1.12 0.58 -23.71
N ASP A 477 -1.19 -0.47 -24.52
CA ASP A 477 -0.82 -0.38 -25.94
C ASP A 477 -1.91 0.36 -26.73
N ILE A 478 -3.18 0.18 -26.37
CA ILE A 478 -4.32 0.79 -27.06
C ILE A 478 -4.42 2.28 -26.70
N PHE A 479 -4.44 2.61 -25.41
CA PHE A 479 -4.75 3.95 -24.90
C PHE A 479 -3.52 4.74 -24.44
N GLY A 480 -2.31 4.14 -24.49
CA GLY A 480 -1.09 4.72 -23.91
C GLY A 480 -0.97 4.41 -22.41
N SER A 481 0.25 4.42 -21.93
CA SER A 481 0.49 4.26 -20.48
C SER A 481 -0.01 5.51 -19.77
N GLU A 482 -1.04 5.41 -18.94
CA GLU A 482 -1.27 6.42 -17.91
C GLU A 482 0.03 6.58 -17.13
N LYS A 483 0.63 7.77 -17.16
CA LYS A 483 1.68 8.11 -16.22
C LYS A 483 1.04 8.03 -14.84
N LYS A 484 1.12 6.88 -14.17
CA LYS A 484 0.75 6.75 -12.76
C LYS A 484 1.55 7.83 -12.04
N LYS A 485 0.92 8.96 -11.71
CA LYS A 485 1.39 9.81 -10.63
C LYS A 485 1.49 8.87 -9.43
N LYS A 486 2.72 8.58 -8.98
CA LYS A 486 2.98 7.76 -7.78
C LYS A 486 1.99 8.24 -6.73
N LYS A 487 1.05 7.37 -6.30
CA LYS A 487 0.26 7.59 -5.10
C LYS A 487 1.27 7.66 -3.95
N ARG A 488 1.70 8.88 -3.62
CA ARG A 488 2.42 9.14 -2.38
C ARG A 488 1.41 8.86 -1.26
N HIS A 489 1.67 7.88 -0.43
CA HIS A 489 1.03 7.75 0.86
C HIS A 489 1.17 9.11 1.57
N ARG A 490 0.07 9.83 1.71
CA ARG A 490 0.01 11.06 2.50
C ARG A 490 -0.16 10.66 3.95
N MET A 491 0.91 10.70 4.73
CA MET A 491 0.83 10.78 6.19
C MET A 491 1.06 12.24 6.59
N TYR A 492 0.06 12.81 7.23
CA TYR A 492 0.03 14.04 8.06
C TYR A 492 0.47 15.39 7.49
N GLU A 493 -0.42 16.39 7.69
CA GLU A 493 -0.22 17.80 7.35
C GLU A 493 0.56 18.56 8.44
N GLY A 494 1.87 18.70 8.22
CA GLY A 494 2.60 19.94 8.44
C GLY A 494 2.94 20.49 7.06
N GLU A 495 3.38 21.71 6.93
CA GLU A 495 3.89 22.21 5.65
C GLU A 495 4.95 21.22 5.14
N LYS A 496 4.61 20.48 4.09
CA LYS A 496 5.52 19.51 3.51
C LYS A 496 6.66 20.27 2.87
N ILE A 497 7.85 19.92 3.29
CA ILE A 497 9.07 20.37 2.64
C ILE A 497 9.12 19.67 1.27
N ALA A 498 8.68 20.38 0.24
CA ALA A 498 8.66 19.86 -1.13
C ALA A 498 10.06 19.94 -1.78
N SER A 499 10.91 20.82 -1.25
CA SER A 499 12.28 21.06 -1.72
C SER A 499 13.18 21.52 -0.57
N PHE A 500 14.50 21.31 -0.70
CA PHE A 500 15.50 21.83 0.23
C PHE A 500 15.49 23.35 0.37
N THR A 501 14.94 24.06 -0.62
CA THR A 501 14.78 25.52 -0.62
C THR A 501 13.76 26.02 0.41
N ASP A 502 12.92 25.13 0.95
CA ASP A 502 11.87 25.50 1.91
C ASP A 502 12.38 25.54 3.37
N LEU A 503 13.61 25.06 3.64
CA LEU A 503 14.23 25.04 4.96
C LEU A 503 15.37 26.03 5.05
N ASN A 504 15.29 26.93 6.03
CA ASN A 504 16.36 27.83 6.39
C ASN A 504 17.13 27.28 7.63
N ILE A 505 18.44 27.49 7.66
CA ILE A 505 19.27 27.13 8.82
C ILE A 505 18.75 27.88 10.04
N GLY A 506 18.41 27.11 11.10
CA GLY A 506 17.79 27.64 12.30
C GLY A 506 16.29 27.40 12.41
N ASP A 507 15.65 26.91 11.37
CA ASP A 507 14.24 26.51 11.41
C ASP A 507 14.02 25.35 12.38
N TYR A 508 12.89 25.41 13.08
CA TYR A 508 12.43 24.30 13.90
C TYR A 508 11.80 23.24 12.99
N VAL A 509 12.26 22.01 13.14
CA VAL A 509 11.76 20.86 12.39
C VAL A 509 11.34 19.75 13.33
N VAL A 510 10.28 19.03 12.97
CA VAL A 510 9.78 17.87 13.72
C VAL A 510 10.15 16.63 12.95
N HIS A 511 10.93 15.78 13.57
CA HIS A 511 11.17 14.42 13.06
C HIS A 511 10.13 13.46 13.64
N GLU A 512 9.61 12.56 12.84
CA GLU A 512 8.52 11.66 13.21
C GLU A 512 8.82 10.88 14.50
N ASN A 513 10.03 10.35 14.66
CA ASN A 513 10.41 9.51 15.79
C ASN A 513 11.17 10.23 16.91
N HIS A 514 11.83 11.35 16.61
CA HIS A 514 12.70 12.03 17.55
C HIS A 514 12.15 13.38 18.05
N GLY A 515 11.04 13.84 17.48
CA GLY A 515 10.37 15.07 17.87
C GLY A 515 11.07 16.33 17.37
N LEU A 516 10.96 17.41 18.14
CA LEU A 516 11.36 18.74 17.73
C LEU A 516 12.87 18.97 17.87
N GLY A 517 13.50 19.35 16.77
CA GLY A 517 14.89 19.78 16.68
C GLY A 517 15.07 21.05 15.85
N ILE A 518 16.28 21.50 15.67
CA ILE A 518 16.66 22.67 14.85
C ILE A 518 17.44 22.19 13.63
N TYR A 519 17.00 22.58 12.46
CA TYR A 519 17.73 22.33 11.22
C TYR A 519 19.03 23.16 11.17
N ARG A 520 20.17 22.49 10.94
CA ARG A 520 21.51 23.07 10.92
C ARG A 520 22.17 23.07 9.54
N GLY A 521 21.43 22.69 8.53
CA GLY A 521 21.94 22.64 7.16
C GLY A 521 22.19 21.23 6.65
N ILE A 522 22.80 21.17 5.46
CA ILE A 522 23.21 19.92 4.83
C ILE A 522 24.73 19.80 4.98
N GLU A 523 25.17 18.68 5.52
CA GLU A 523 26.59 18.34 5.60
C GLU A 523 26.89 17.20 4.62
N LYS A 524 27.96 17.36 3.85
CA LYS A 524 28.48 16.29 3.01
C LYS A 524 29.34 15.39 3.87
N ILE A 525 28.86 14.19 4.09
CA ILE A 525 29.59 13.18 4.85
C ILE A 525 30.03 12.12 3.86
N GLU A 526 31.34 11.89 3.81
CA GLU A 526 31.91 10.79 3.05
C GLU A 526 31.73 9.49 3.84
N VAL A 527 30.80 8.65 3.36
CA VAL A 527 30.59 7.30 3.85
C VAL A 527 30.93 6.36 2.70
N ASP A 528 31.92 5.48 2.91
CA ASP A 528 32.34 4.46 1.95
C ASP A 528 32.83 5.02 0.59
N LYS A 529 33.65 6.09 0.63
CA LYS A 529 34.14 6.81 -0.57
C LYS A 529 33.04 7.42 -1.44
N THR A 530 31.79 7.38 -0.99
CA THR A 530 30.68 8.08 -1.64
C THR A 530 30.29 9.27 -0.77
N VAL A 531 30.40 10.46 -1.33
CA VAL A 531 29.96 11.69 -0.66
C VAL A 531 28.45 11.74 -0.77
N LYS A 532 27.75 11.66 0.36
CA LYS A 532 26.29 11.79 0.42
C LYS A 532 25.91 13.04 1.21
N ASP A 533 24.84 13.67 0.79
CA ASP A 533 24.27 14.83 1.47
C ASP A 533 23.39 14.38 2.63
N TYR A 534 23.70 14.84 3.87
CA TYR A 534 22.93 14.57 5.07
C TYR A 534 22.36 15.86 5.62
N ILE A 535 21.10 15.80 6.04
CA ILE A 535 20.41 16.85 6.78
C ILE A 535 20.82 16.72 8.24
N LYS A 536 21.38 17.81 8.82
CA LYS A 536 21.77 17.87 10.22
C LYS A 536 20.67 18.54 11.04
N ILE A 537 20.21 17.85 12.08
CA ILE A 537 19.21 18.36 13.03
C ILE A 537 19.82 18.30 14.43
N GLU A 538 19.84 19.45 15.10
CA GLU A 538 20.32 19.57 16.47
C GLU A 538 19.17 19.46 17.48
N TYR A 539 19.37 18.67 18.52
CA TYR A 539 18.44 18.44 19.60
C TYR A 539 18.92 19.03 20.94
N ALA A 540 18.04 19.03 21.96
CA ALA A 540 18.40 19.51 23.29
C ALA A 540 19.59 18.72 23.86
N GLY A 541 20.60 19.45 24.40
CA GLY A 541 21.82 18.85 24.93
C GLY A 541 22.96 18.68 23.92
N GLY A 542 22.83 19.25 22.70
CA GLY A 542 23.88 19.24 21.68
C GLY A 542 23.92 17.95 20.82
N GLY A 543 22.98 17.03 20.99
CA GLY A 543 22.88 15.83 20.18
C GLY A 543 22.50 16.16 18.73
N ASN A 544 23.19 15.60 17.74
CA ASN A 544 22.92 15.82 16.33
C ASN A 544 22.39 14.53 15.68
N LEU A 545 21.32 14.65 14.93
CA LEU A 545 20.78 13.61 14.07
C LEU A 545 21.12 13.93 12.62
N TYR A 546 21.62 12.93 11.90
CA TYR A 546 21.94 13.02 10.48
C TYR A 546 20.99 12.14 9.67
N ILE A 547 20.24 12.74 8.76
CA ILE A 547 19.26 12.06 7.91
C ILE A 547 19.71 12.22 6.47
N LEU A 548 19.61 11.17 5.67
CA LEU A 548 19.88 11.27 4.23
C LEU A 548 18.98 12.32 3.58
N ALA A 549 19.56 13.15 2.72
CA ALA A 549 18.82 14.15 1.98
C ALA A 549 17.63 13.59 1.17
N THR A 550 17.70 12.32 0.79
CA THR A 550 16.61 11.59 0.11
C THR A 550 15.43 11.26 1.02
N GLN A 551 15.59 11.34 2.34
CA GLN A 551 14.58 11.05 3.36
C GLN A 551 13.95 12.32 3.95
N LEU A 552 13.84 13.38 3.15
CA LEU A 552 13.23 14.65 3.55
C LEU A 552 11.78 14.50 4.06
N GLU A 553 11.10 13.46 3.66
CA GLU A 553 9.73 13.14 4.07
C GLU A 553 9.57 12.80 5.57
N LEU A 554 10.65 12.40 6.25
CA LEU A 554 10.63 12.14 7.70
C LEU A 554 10.64 13.42 8.55
N ILE A 555 10.79 14.58 7.92
CA ILE A 555 10.91 15.87 8.57
C ILE A 555 9.77 16.79 8.12
N GLN A 556 9.24 17.53 9.07
CA GLN A 556 8.23 18.57 8.79
C GLN A 556 8.67 19.89 9.43
N LYS A 557 8.41 21.00 8.75
CA LYS A 557 8.64 22.31 9.33
C LYS A 557 7.66 22.57 10.46
N TYR A 558 8.14 23.02 11.62
CA TYR A 558 7.27 23.34 12.74
C TYR A 558 6.49 24.63 12.45
N ALA A 559 5.18 24.51 12.34
CA ALA A 559 4.26 25.64 12.14
C ALA A 559 3.58 26.02 13.46
N GLY A 560 4.34 26.53 14.42
CA GLY A 560 3.78 27.03 15.69
C GLY A 560 3.19 28.42 15.54
N ALA A 561 1.94 28.61 15.94
CA ALA A 561 1.23 29.90 15.89
C ALA A 561 1.67 30.88 16.99
N ASP A 562 2.47 30.47 17.98
CA ASP A 562 2.81 31.27 19.14
C ASP A 562 4.24 31.81 19.11
N ALA A 563 4.37 33.07 19.54
CA ALA A 563 5.61 33.83 19.60
C ALA A 563 6.67 33.31 20.61
N LYS A 564 6.47 32.18 21.28
CA LYS A 564 7.42 31.58 22.21
C LYS A 564 8.25 30.50 21.53
N LYS A 565 9.58 30.57 21.71
CA LYS A 565 10.51 29.53 21.24
C LYS A 565 10.12 28.16 21.82
N PRO A 566 9.81 27.16 20.97
CA PRO A 566 9.43 25.84 21.45
C PRO A 566 10.61 25.13 22.12
N LYS A 567 10.32 24.29 23.13
CA LYS A 567 11.34 23.51 23.85
C LYS A 567 11.75 22.32 22.98
N LEU A 568 13.06 22.18 22.73
CA LEU A 568 13.63 21.09 21.98
C LEU A 568 13.50 19.76 22.74
N ASN A 569 13.28 18.67 22.02
CA ASN A 569 13.33 17.32 22.58
C ASN A 569 14.77 16.84 22.76
N LYS A 570 14.99 15.88 23.67
CA LYS A 570 16.27 15.17 23.77
C LYS A 570 16.24 13.93 22.86
N LEU A 571 17.34 13.70 22.15
CA LEU A 571 17.54 12.46 21.37
C LEU A 571 17.51 11.25 22.33
N GLY A 572 16.70 10.22 22.03
CA GLY A 572 16.54 9.05 22.91
C GLY A 572 15.68 9.28 24.16
N GLY A 573 15.07 10.47 24.34
CA GLY A 573 14.22 10.79 25.49
C GLY A 573 12.77 10.32 25.34
N GLN A 574 12.13 9.95 26.45
CA GLN A 574 10.71 9.55 26.47
C GLN A 574 9.71 10.73 26.33
N GLU A 575 10.19 11.96 26.28
CA GLU A 575 9.33 13.16 26.27
C GLU A 575 8.44 13.22 25.01
N TRP A 576 8.98 12.79 23.87
CA TRP A 576 8.22 12.76 22.61
C TRP A 576 7.10 11.71 22.63
N ASN A 577 7.38 10.53 23.16
CA ASN A 577 6.39 9.47 23.31
C ASN A 577 5.27 9.87 24.29
N LYS A 578 5.62 10.56 25.40
CA LYS A 578 4.60 11.11 26.30
C LYS A 578 3.74 12.18 25.64
N THR A 579 4.31 13.00 24.76
CA THR A 579 3.56 14.00 23.98
C THR A 579 2.61 13.33 22.99
N LYS A 580 3.07 12.31 22.25
CA LYS A 580 2.23 11.50 21.36
C LYS A 580 1.05 10.87 22.11
N THR A 581 1.30 10.26 23.26
CA THR A 581 0.24 9.62 24.09
C THR A 581 -0.78 10.64 24.60
N LYS A 582 -0.33 11.83 25.02
CA LYS A 582 -1.23 12.90 25.46
C LYS A 582 -2.12 13.41 24.33
N VAL A 583 -1.55 13.57 23.13
CA VAL A 583 -2.31 13.99 21.94
C VAL A 583 -3.31 12.91 21.54
N ARG A 584 -2.91 11.61 21.56
CA ARG A 584 -3.83 10.49 21.30
C ARG A 584 -4.99 10.48 22.30
N GLY A 585 -4.74 10.76 23.59
CA GLY A 585 -5.81 10.88 24.60
C GLY A 585 -6.79 12.00 24.32
N ALA A 586 -6.31 13.18 23.93
CA ALA A 586 -7.14 14.31 23.55
C ALA A 586 -7.97 14.05 22.28
N VAL A 587 -7.38 13.36 21.30
CA VAL A 587 -8.09 12.94 20.07
C VAL A 587 -9.21 11.95 20.40
N LYS A 588 -8.96 11.00 21.32
CA LYS A 588 -9.95 10.00 21.75
C LYS A 588 -11.16 10.67 22.45
N GLU A 589 -10.93 11.72 23.25
CA GLU A 589 -11.97 12.50 23.90
C GLU A 589 -12.85 13.24 22.85
N ILE A 590 -12.22 13.88 21.87
CA ILE A 590 -12.90 14.55 20.75
C ILE A 590 -13.70 13.54 19.92
N ALA A 591 -13.14 12.35 19.67
CA ALA A 591 -13.83 11.28 18.96
C ALA A 591 -15.09 10.80 19.73
N GLY A 592 -15.00 10.67 21.06
CA GLY A 592 -16.15 10.33 21.91
C GLY A 592 -17.30 11.34 21.82
N ASP A 593 -16.98 12.63 21.77
CA ASP A 593 -18.00 13.69 21.61
C ASP A 593 -18.65 13.65 20.22
N LEU A 594 -17.85 13.32 19.18
CA LEU A 594 -18.36 13.19 17.82
C LEU A 594 -19.27 11.97 17.65
N VAL A 595 -18.90 10.83 18.23
CA VAL A 595 -19.72 9.61 18.24
C VAL A 595 -21.07 9.87 18.95
N ARG A 596 -21.06 10.62 20.06
CA ARG A 596 -22.29 11.00 20.77
C ARG A 596 -23.20 11.87 19.91
N LEU A 597 -22.65 12.87 19.23
CA LEU A 597 -23.42 13.73 18.31
C LEU A 597 -24.00 12.92 17.15
N TYR A 598 -23.25 11.96 16.64
CA TYR A 598 -23.69 11.09 15.56
C TYR A 598 -24.81 10.14 16.03
N ALA A 599 -24.68 9.56 17.22
CA ALA A 599 -25.71 8.68 17.80
C ALA A 599 -27.04 9.43 18.01
N VAL A 600 -27.00 10.69 18.45
CA VAL A 600 -28.18 11.55 18.55
C VAL A 600 -28.82 11.74 17.17
N ARG A 601 -27.99 12.03 16.16
CA ARG A 601 -28.46 12.26 14.78
C ARG A 601 -29.06 11.00 14.13
N GLN A 602 -28.52 9.82 14.42
CA GLN A 602 -29.08 8.54 13.97
C GLN A 602 -30.42 8.18 14.63
N SER A 603 -30.70 8.70 15.83
CA SER A 603 -31.98 8.47 16.52
C SER A 603 -33.09 9.40 16.06
N GLU A 604 -32.78 10.46 15.33
CA GLU A 604 -33.74 11.41 14.80
C GLU A 604 -34.16 11.03 13.37
N HIS A 605 -35.41 11.33 13.01
CA HIS A 605 -35.93 11.13 11.66
C HIS A 605 -35.83 12.42 10.86
N GLY A 606 -35.18 12.33 9.68
CA GLY A 606 -35.09 13.42 8.71
C GLY A 606 -36.34 13.52 7.81
N PHE A 607 -36.30 14.49 6.93
CA PHE A 607 -37.29 14.61 5.86
C PHE A 607 -36.96 13.62 4.73
N ALA A 608 -37.89 12.75 4.37
CA ALA A 608 -37.72 11.86 3.22
C ALA A 608 -38.26 12.57 1.96
N TYR A 609 -37.39 12.82 1.01
CA TYR A 609 -37.75 13.42 -0.28
C TYR A 609 -38.52 12.42 -1.15
N GLY A 610 -39.36 12.92 -2.02
CA GLY A 610 -40.13 12.11 -2.97
C GLY A 610 -39.23 11.48 -4.05
N PRO A 611 -39.73 10.46 -4.79
CA PRO A 611 -39.02 9.89 -5.93
C PRO A 611 -38.86 10.95 -7.04
N ASP A 612 -37.95 10.70 -7.97
CA ASP A 612 -37.65 11.62 -9.07
C ASP A 612 -38.88 11.95 -9.91
N THR A 613 -39.18 13.24 -9.99
CA THR A 613 -40.27 13.76 -10.81
C THR A 613 -39.87 13.78 -12.29
N VAL A 614 -40.84 14.07 -13.18
CA VAL A 614 -40.58 14.30 -14.61
C VAL A 614 -39.60 15.45 -14.79
N TRP A 615 -39.71 16.53 -14.01
CA TRP A 615 -38.81 17.66 -14.07
C TRP A 615 -37.38 17.33 -13.63
N GLN A 616 -37.20 16.41 -12.66
CA GLN A 616 -35.86 15.94 -12.28
C GLN A 616 -35.19 15.22 -13.44
N ARG A 617 -35.92 14.35 -14.14
CA ARG A 617 -35.39 13.61 -15.29
C ARG A 617 -35.04 14.54 -16.45
N GLU A 618 -35.96 15.47 -16.82
CA GLU A 618 -35.69 16.49 -17.85
C GLU A 618 -34.48 17.33 -17.51
N PHE A 619 -34.33 17.74 -16.22
CA PHE A 619 -33.19 18.50 -15.73
C PHE A 619 -31.87 17.70 -15.89
N GLU A 620 -31.88 16.42 -15.62
CA GLU A 620 -30.71 15.55 -15.74
C GLU A 620 -30.35 15.27 -17.18
N GLU A 621 -31.33 15.01 -18.06
CA GLU A 621 -31.16 14.83 -19.51
C GLU A 621 -30.61 16.08 -20.22
N MET A 622 -30.86 17.27 -19.67
CA MET A 622 -30.28 18.53 -20.17
C MET A 622 -28.79 18.71 -19.81
N PHE A 623 -28.16 17.75 -19.15
CA PHE A 623 -26.72 17.84 -18.86
C PHE A 623 -25.92 17.62 -20.14
N PRO A 624 -25.02 18.55 -20.53
CA PRO A 624 -24.38 18.53 -21.85
C PRO A 624 -23.22 17.53 -21.97
N PHE A 625 -22.88 16.80 -20.92
CA PHE A 625 -21.77 15.85 -20.88
C PHE A 625 -22.28 14.47 -20.48
N GLU A 626 -21.57 13.41 -20.88
CA GLU A 626 -21.82 12.06 -20.39
C GLU A 626 -21.24 11.92 -18.97
N GLU A 627 -22.03 11.36 -18.07
CA GLU A 627 -21.60 11.05 -16.71
C GLU A 627 -20.59 9.90 -16.72
N THR A 628 -19.66 9.94 -15.77
CA THR A 628 -18.81 8.79 -15.51
C THR A 628 -19.54 7.81 -14.60
N GLU A 629 -19.16 6.53 -14.63
CA GLU A 629 -19.74 5.48 -13.78
C GLU A 629 -19.73 5.87 -12.28
N ASP A 630 -18.63 6.49 -11.83
CA ASP A 630 -18.50 6.98 -10.46
C ASP A 630 -19.43 8.17 -10.15
N GLN A 631 -19.69 9.02 -11.14
CA GLN A 631 -20.65 10.13 -10.98
C GLN A 631 -22.08 9.58 -10.87
N ASP A 632 -22.47 8.63 -11.72
CA ASP A 632 -23.78 7.99 -11.65
C ASP A 632 -24.00 7.29 -10.31
N LEU A 633 -23.04 6.51 -9.86
CA LEU A 633 -23.09 5.86 -8.55
C LEU A 633 -23.23 6.88 -7.39
N ALA A 634 -22.52 7.99 -7.47
CA ALA A 634 -22.59 9.04 -6.45
C ALA A 634 -23.95 9.80 -6.49
N ILE A 635 -24.49 10.03 -7.68
CA ILE A 635 -25.82 10.65 -7.87
C ILE A 635 -26.90 9.73 -7.30
N GLU A 636 -26.92 8.45 -7.72
CA GLU A 636 -27.89 7.47 -7.24
C GLU A 636 -27.84 7.30 -5.73
N ALA A 637 -26.61 7.17 -5.17
CA ALA A 637 -26.43 7.02 -3.74
C ALA A 637 -26.90 8.26 -2.97
N THR A 638 -26.67 9.48 -3.49
CA THR A 638 -27.14 10.73 -2.88
C THR A 638 -28.66 10.82 -2.90
N LYS A 639 -29.29 10.50 -4.02
CA LYS A 639 -30.76 10.47 -4.13
C LYS A 639 -31.38 9.45 -3.19
N LYS A 640 -30.81 8.25 -3.12
CA LYS A 640 -31.28 7.19 -2.21
C LYS A 640 -31.21 7.60 -0.74
N ASP A 641 -30.14 8.30 -0.35
CA ASP A 641 -30.05 8.82 1.01
C ASP A 641 -31.13 9.88 1.27
N MET A 642 -31.34 10.81 0.35
CA MET A 642 -32.39 11.85 0.47
C MET A 642 -33.80 11.26 0.53
N GLU A 643 -34.06 10.16 -0.14
CA GLU A 643 -35.37 9.46 -0.12
C GLU A 643 -35.57 8.62 1.15
N SER A 644 -34.53 8.45 1.95
CA SER A 644 -34.64 7.72 3.22
C SER A 644 -35.14 8.61 4.35
N THR A 645 -35.70 7.99 5.41
CA THR A 645 -36.05 8.69 6.63
C THR A 645 -34.86 9.01 7.53
N LYS A 646 -33.66 8.54 7.16
CA LYS A 646 -32.42 8.84 7.89
C LYS A 646 -31.84 10.15 7.40
N ILE A 647 -31.36 10.96 8.33
CA ILE A 647 -30.71 12.23 7.99
C ILE A 647 -29.41 11.93 7.22
N MET A 648 -29.32 12.40 5.98
CA MET A 648 -28.13 12.22 5.16
C MET A 648 -26.94 13.02 5.71
N ASP A 649 -25.76 12.40 5.77
CA ASP A 649 -24.44 13.06 5.94
C ASP A 649 -23.45 12.42 4.98
N ARG A 650 -23.46 12.89 3.75
CA ARG A 650 -22.68 12.28 2.66
C ARG A 650 -21.48 13.13 2.26
N LEU A 651 -20.33 12.47 2.11
CA LEU A 651 -19.12 13.09 1.63
C LEU A 651 -18.84 12.65 0.19
N ILE A 652 -18.75 13.60 -0.73
CA ILE A 652 -18.32 13.39 -2.11
C ILE A 652 -16.86 13.81 -2.25
N CYS A 653 -15.99 12.84 -2.48
CA CYS A 653 -14.56 13.05 -2.70
C CYS A 653 -14.21 12.85 -4.16
N GLY A 654 -13.49 13.79 -4.75
CA GLY A 654 -12.99 13.68 -6.12
C GLY A 654 -12.04 14.82 -6.44
N ASP A 655 -11.13 14.66 -7.38
CA ASP A 655 -10.20 15.72 -7.78
C ASP A 655 -10.90 16.93 -8.39
N VAL A 656 -10.17 18.05 -8.53
CA VAL A 656 -10.69 19.27 -9.17
C VAL A 656 -11.00 18.95 -10.64
N GLY A 657 -12.20 19.36 -11.11
CA GLY A 657 -12.63 19.11 -12.49
C GLY A 657 -13.43 17.82 -12.71
N TYR A 658 -13.59 16.97 -11.71
CA TYR A 658 -14.31 15.68 -11.82
C TYR A 658 -15.84 15.80 -11.64
N GLY A 659 -16.40 16.98 -11.82
CA GLY A 659 -17.85 17.18 -11.89
C GLY A 659 -18.61 17.06 -10.57
N LYS A 660 -17.94 17.10 -9.39
CA LYS A 660 -18.62 17.06 -8.07
C LYS A 660 -19.77 18.05 -7.93
N THR A 661 -19.63 19.22 -8.56
CA THR A 661 -20.65 20.27 -8.53
C THR A 661 -21.97 19.83 -9.18
N GLU A 662 -21.94 19.00 -10.23
CA GLU A 662 -23.16 18.53 -10.87
C GLU A 662 -23.97 17.61 -9.92
N ILE A 663 -23.28 16.77 -9.14
CA ILE A 663 -23.94 15.94 -8.11
C ILE A 663 -24.70 16.83 -7.10
N ALA A 664 -24.03 17.91 -6.63
CA ALA A 664 -24.63 18.87 -5.73
C ALA A 664 -25.82 19.64 -6.38
N ILE A 665 -25.70 19.99 -7.65
CA ILE A 665 -26.75 20.68 -8.40
C ILE A 665 -28.01 19.79 -8.51
N ARG A 666 -27.87 18.50 -8.81
CA ARG A 666 -28.98 17.55 -8.90
C ARG A 666 -29.65 17.32 -7.54
N ALA A 667 -28.86 17.18 -6.47
CA ALA A 667 -29.38 17.09 -5.12
C ALA A 667 -30.14 18.36 -4.69
N ALA A 668 -29.62 19.55 -5.03
CA ALA A 668 -30.27 20.81 -4.75
C ALA A 668 -31.59 20.95 -5.51
N PHE A 669 -31.64 20.58 -6.78
CA PHE A 669 -32.84 20.61 -7.58
C PHE A 669 -33.92 19.69 -7.01
N LYS A 670 -33.55 18.46 -6.60
CA LYS A 670 -34.45 17.51 -5.94
C LYS A 670 -35.06 18.10 -4.66
N ALA A 671 -34.22 18.73 -3.83
CA ALA A 671 -34.68 19.35 -2.57
C ALA A 671 -35.67 20.49 -2.81
N VAL A 672 -35.42 21.33 -3.83
CA VAL A 672 -36.30 22.46 -4.18
C VAL A 672 -37.66 21.99 -4.69
N GLN A 673 -37.69 20.86 -5.44
CA GLN A 673 -38.97 20.31 -5.95
C GLN A 673 -39.92 19.88 -4.82
N ASP A 674 -39.37 19.46 -3.68
CA ASP A 674 -40.15 19.12 -2.48
C ASP A 674 -40.39 20.34 -1.57
N GLY A 675 -40.14 21.53 -2.09
CA GLY A 675 -40.41 22.79 -1.41
C GLY A 675 -39.44 23.16 -0.30
N LYS A 676 -38.30 22.47 -0.21
CA LYS A 676 -37.26 22.75 0.78
C LYS A 676 -36.23 23.78 0.27
N GLN A 677 -35.75 24.61 1.18
CA GLN A 677 -34.68 25.54 0.90
C GLN A 677 -33.32 24.83 0.96
N VAL A 678 -32.39 25.27 0.13
CA VAL A 678 -31.03 24.75 0.04
C VAL A 678 -30.02 25.84 0.39
N ALA A 679 -29.05 25.54 1.25
CA ALA A 679 -27.92 26.39 1.56
C ALA A 679 -26.62 25.77 1.01
N PHE A 680 -25.88 26.53 0.20
CA PHE A 680 -24.57 26.10 -0.29
C PHE A 680 -23.47 26.99 0.29
N LEU A 681 -22.70 26.43 1.21
CA LEU A 681 -21.63 27.09 1.93
C LEU A 681 -20.29 26.86 1.24
N VAL A 682 -19.59 27.93 0.90
CA VAL A 682 -18.29 27.87 0.21
C VAL A 682 -17.25 28.74 0.92
N PRO A 683 -15.94 28.40 0.86
CA PRO A 683 -14.92 29.07 1.66
C PRO A 683 -14.56 30.48 1.19
N THR A 684 -14.69 30.76 -0.11
CA THR A 684 -14.26 32.06 -0.69
C THR A 684 -15.37 32.72 -1.48
N THR A 685 -15.31 34.06 -1.58
CA THR A 685 -16.28 34.87 -2.35
C THR A 685 -16.21 34.58 -3.86
N ILE A 686 -15.04 34.26 -4.38
CA ILE A 686 -14.85 33.91 -5.79
C ILE A 686 -15.55 32.58 -6.11
N LEU A 687 -15.39 31.58 -5.27
CA LEU A 687 -16.09 30.31 -5.42
C LEU A 687 -17.60 30.47 -5.27
N ALA A 688 -18.06 31.33 -4.35
CA ALA A 688 -19.47 31.61 -4.21
C ALA A 688 -20.07 32.21 -5.49
N GLN A 689 -19.38 33.13 -6.15
CA GLN A 689 -19.81 33.70 -7.41
C GLN A 689 -19.78 32.67 -8.55
N GLN A 690 -18.74 31.81 -8.59
CA GLN A 690 -18.62 30.79 -9.61
C GLN A 690 -19.74 29.75 -9.49
N HIS A 691 -20.00 29.24 -8.29
CA HIS A 691 -21.12 28.33 -8.07
C HIS A 691 -22.48 28.97 -8.34
N TYR A 692 -22.65 30.25 -7.94
CA TYR A 692 -23.89 30.96 -8.25
C TYR A 692 -24.14 31.00 -9.77
N ASN A 693 -23.16 31.37 -10.56
CA ASN A 693 -23.29 31.43 -12.00
C ASN A 693 -23.61 30.04 -12.60
N ASN A 694 -22.93 28.98 -12.13
CA ASN A 694 -23.16 27.60 -12.58
C ASN A 694 -24.60 27.14 -12.26
N PHE A 695 -25.09 27.40 -11.05
CA PHE A 695 -26.43 27.03 -10.64
C PHE A 695 -27.49 27.79 -11.43
N VAL A 696 -27.34 29.11 -11.58
CA VAL A 696 -28.24 29.95 -12.38
C VAL A 696 -28.28 29.48 -13.83
N GLN A 697 -27.12 29.20 -14.45
CA GLN A 697 -27.06 28.72 -15.81
C GLN A 697 -27.71 27.36 -15.98
N ARG A 698 -27.47 26.44 -15.05
CA ARG A 698 -27.95 25.06 -15.10
C ARG A 698 -29.46 24.97 -14.88
N MET A 699 -30.03 25.87 -14.05
CA MET A 699 -31.44 25.89 -13.66
C MET A 699 -32.27 26.99 -14.37
N LYS A 700 -31.71 27.64 -15.42
CA LYS A 700 -32.33 28.81 -16.09
C LYS A 700 -33.73 28.56 -16.66
N ASP A 701 -34.00 27.32 -17.07
CA ASP A 701 -35.24 26.92 -17.71
C ASP A 701 -36.30 26.39 -16.70
N PHE A 702 -35.97 26.44 -15.41
CA PHE A 702 -36.83 25.97 -14.32
C PHE A 702 -37.19 27.12 -13.34
N PRO A 703 -38.35 27.09 -12.70
CA PRO A 703 -38.81 28.15 -11.82
C PRO A 703 -38.16 28.08 -10.43
N VAL A 704 -36.83 28.15 -10.37
CA VAL A 704 -36.02 28.10 -9.17
C VAL A 704 -35.36 29.45 -8.90
N ASN A 705 -35.57 29.99 -7.70
CA ASN A 705 -35.01 31.28 -7.29
C ASN A 705 -33.68 31.08 -6.55
N ILE A 706 -32.59 31.47 -7.18
CA ILE A 706 -31.23 31.36 -6.65
C ILE A 706 -30.72 32.76 -6.28
N ASP A 707 -30.15 32.93 -5.10
CA ASP A 707 -29.55 34.18 -4.68
C ASP A 707 -28.16 33.96 -4.04
N LEU A 708 -27.40 35.05 -3.92
CA LEU A 708 -26.00 35.05 -3.47
C LEU A 708 -25.83 35.92 -2.22
N LEU A 709 -25.18 35.37 -1.17
CA LEU A 709 -24.87 36.10 0.05
C LEU A 709 -23.35 36.13 0.32
N CYS A 710 -22.67 37.14 -0.18
CA CYS A 710 -21.23 37.31 -0.01
C CYS A 710 -20.83 38.78 0.06
N ARG A 711 -19.52 39.07 0.26
CA ARG A 711 -19.02 40.46 0.36
C ARG A 711 -19.14 41.30 -0.93
N PHE A 712 -19.38 40.67 -2.07
CA PHE A 712 -19.58 41.38 -3.33
C PHE A 712 -20.95 42.05 -3.42
N ARG A 713 -21.89 41.69 -2.57
CA ARG A 713 -23.21 42.33 -2.47
C ARG A 713 -23.17 43.45 -1.45
N SER A 714 -23.81 44.58 -1.77
CA SER A 714 -23.96 45.70 -0.86
C SER A 714 -24.79 45.32 0.39
N ALA A 715 -24.61 46.05 1.48
CA ALA A 715 -25.36 45.79 2.73
C ALA A 715 -26.90 45.83 2.54
N GLY A 716 -27.37 46.75 1.65
CA GLY A 716 -28.80 46.84 1.30
C GLY A 716 -29.30 45.60 0.52
N GLU A 717 -28.52 45.09 -0.42
CA GLU A 717 -28.84 43.86 -1.18
C GLU A 717 -28.83 42.64 -0.25
N GLN A 718 -27.80 42.51 0.61
CA GLN A 718 -27.76 41.40 1.58
C GLN A 718 -29.00 41.40 2.49
N LYS A 719 -29.43 42.54 2.98
CA LYS A 719 -30.63 42.67 3.78
C LYS A 719 -31.90 42.25 3.03
N LYS A 720 -32.06 42.63 1.77
CA LYS A 720 -33.17 42.22 0.91
C LYS A 720 -33.14 40.71 0.66
N THR A 721 -31.94 40.12 0.39
CA THR A 721 -31.79 38.67 0.20
C THR A 721 -32.16 37.91 1.47
N ILE A 722 -31.73 38.35 2.66
CA ILE A 722 -32.09 37.74 3.95
C ILE A 722 -33.61 37.82 4.21
N GLU A 723 -34.26 38.95 3.91
CA GLU A 723 -35.71 39.09 4.04
C GLU A 723 -36.48 38.16 3.10
N LYS A 724 -36.01 38.01 1.83
CA LYS A 724 -36.59 37.07 0.86
C LYS A 724 -36.41 35.64 1.30
N LEU A 725 -35.20 35.29 1.82
CA LEU A 725 -34.91 33.95 2.34
C LEU A 725 -35.86 33.56 3.49
N LYS A 726 -36.03 34.47 4.44
CA LYS A 726 -36.97 34.28 5.56
C LYS A 726 -38.42 34.09 5.13
N LYS A 727 -38.84 34.70 4.02
CA LYS A 727 -40.19 34.57 3.43
C LYS A 727 -40.32 33.29 2.58
N GLY A 728 -39.25 32.57 2.29
CA GLY A 728 -39.24 31.41 1.39
C GLY A 728 -39.35 31.77 -0.08
N GLN A 729 -38.88 32.97 -0.48
CA GLN A 729 -38.85 33.47 -1.85
C GLN A 729 -37.49 33.21 -2.54
N VAL A 730 -36.55 32.62 -1.80
CA VAL A 730 -35.27 32.15 -2.32
C VAL A 730 -35.22 30.66 -2.01
N ASP A 731 -35.07 29.86 -3.03
CA ASP A 731 -35.03 28.39 -2.95
C ASP A 731 -33.62 27.90 -2.68
N ILE A 732 -32.63 28.48 -3.34
CA ILE A 732 -31.22 28.14 -3.17
C ILE A 732 -30.43 29.40 -2.83
N ILE A 733 -29.73 29.36 -1.69
CA ILE A 733 -28.81 30.44 -1.29
C ILE A 733 -27.37 29.94 -1.30
N ILE A 734 -26.52 30.61 -2.05
CA ILE A 734 -25.09 30.34 -2.12
C ILE A 734 -24.33 31.43 -1.39
N GLY A 735 -23.37 31.05 -0.54
CA GLY A 735 -22.63 32.08 0.18
C GLY A 735 -21.43 31.59 0.96
N THR A 736 -20.72 32.56 1.56
CA THR A 736 -19.56 32.28 2.42
C THR A 736 -19.99 32.15 3.89
N HIS A 737 -19.02 32.21 4.82
CA HIS A 737 -19.29 32.23 6.28
C HIS A 737 -20.37 33.23 6.72
N ARG A 738 -20.77 34.20 5.88
CA ARG A 738 -21.90 35.12 6.11
C ARG A 738 -23.22 34.38 6.28
N LEU A 739 -23.39 33.21 5.64
CA LEU A 739 -24.56 32.33 5.84
C LEU A 739 -24.72 31.82 7.27
N LEU A 740 -23.62 31.74 8.03
CA LEU A 740 -23.58 31.29 9.42
C LEU A 740 -23.86 32.40 10.45
N SER A 741 -24.27 33.58 9.99
CA SER A 741 -24.58 34.73 10.88
C SER A 741 -25.97 34.58 11.49
N LYS A 742 -26.14 35.05 12.72
CA LYS A 742 -27.40 34.90 13.51
C LYS A 742 -28.64 35.56 12.87
N ASP A 743 -28.43 36.53 11.98
CA ASP A 743 -29.48 37.25 11.29
C ASP A 743 -30.03 36.54 10.04
N VAL A 744 -29.34 35.48 9.61
CA VAL A 744 -29.74 34.63 8.48
C VAL A 744 -30.68 33.53 9.02
N VAL A 745 -31.93 33.65 8.68
CA VAL A 745 -33.01 32.74 9.13
C VAL A 745 -33.67 32.13 7.89
N PHE A 746 -33.73 30.82 7.82
CA PHE A 746 -34.39 30.07 6.77
C PHE A 746 -35.87 29.84 7.17
N LYS A 747 -36.77 29.77 6.20
CA LYS A 747 -38.13 29.36 6.41
C LYS A 747 -38.27 27.84 6.62
N ASP A 748 -37.61 27.06 5.73
CA ASP A 748 -37.63 25.59 5.76
C ASP A 748 -36.41 25.04 5.06
N LEU A 749 -35.25 25.01 5.78
CA LEU A 749 -33.99 24.49 5.25
C LEU A 749 -34.03 22.97 5.28
N GLY A 750 -33.91 22.30 4.12
CA GLY A 750 -33.88 20.84 4.00
C GLY A 750 -32.49 20.28 3.66
N LEU A 751 -31.68 21.01 2.87
CA LEU A 751 -30.37 20.56 2.44
C LEU A 751 -29.28 21.60 2.68
N LEU A 752 -28.22 21.20 3.36
CA LEU A 752 -27.01 21.98 3.54
C LEU A 752 -25.88 21.35 2.71
N MET A 753 -25.37 22.06 1.74
CA MET A 753 -24.22 21.70 0.96
C MET A 753 -22.98 22.46 1.42
N ILE A 754 -21.83 21.82 1.51
CA ILE A 754 -20.57 22.42 1.97
C ILE A 754 -19.47 22.06 0.99
N ASP A 755 -18.82 23.09 0.43
CA ASP A 755 -17.64 22.87 -0.40
C ASP A 755 -16.37 23.16 0.40
N GLU A 756 -15.38 22.24 0.30
CA GLU A 756 -14.07 22.39 0.95
C GLU A 756 -14.16 22.71 2.46
N GLU A 757 -14.89 21.88 3.24
CA GLU A 757 -15.12 22.07 4.69
C GLU A 757 -13.84 22.33 5.48
N GLN A 758 -12.70 21.79 5.05
CA GLN A 758 -11.39 21.95 5.70
C GLN A 758 -10.91 23.41 5.73
N ARG A 759 -11.35 24.23 4.80
CA ARG A 759 -10.95 25.65 4.72
C ARG A 759 -11.69 26.57 5.70
N PHE A 760 -12.66 26.03 6.45
CA PHE A 760 -13.38 26.79 7.48
C PHE A 760 -12.67 26.72 8.82
N GLY A 761 -12.57 27.85 9.51
CA GLY A 761 -11.99 27.96 10.84
C GLY A 761 -12.84 27.27 11.92
N VAL A 762 -12.24 26.98 13.08
CA VAL A 762 -12.85 26.23 14.19
C VAL A 762 -14.21 26.78 14.61
N THR A 763 -14.32 28.09 14.78
CA THR A 763 -15.58 28.78 15.16
C THR A 763 -16.71 28.60 14.13
N HIS A 764 -16.34 28.55 12.85
CA HIS A 764 -17.32 28.33 11.78
C HIS A 764 -17.75 26.87 11.74
N LYS A 765 -16.85 25.93 12.00
CA LYS A 765 -17.18 24.50 12.08
C LYS A 765 -18.14 24.19 13.22
N GLU A 766 -18.03 24.85 14.35
CA GLU A 766 -19.01 24.71 15.45
C GLU A 766 -20.39 25.21 15.06
N LYS A 767 -20.49 26.35 14.35
CA LYS A 767 -21.77 26.86 13.83
C LYS A 767 -22.37 25.94 12.76
N ILE A 768 -21.54 25.38 11.89
CA ILE A 768 -21.97 24.38 10.91
C ILE A 768 -22.57 23.16 11.62
N LYS A 769 -21.92 22.68 12.69
CA LYS A 769 -22.45 21.57 13.50
C LYS A 769 -23.84 21.87 14.06
N GLN A 770 -24.10 23.12 14.52
CA GLN A 770 -25.43 23.51 15.03
C GLN A 770 -26.50 23.56 13.93
N LEU A 771 -26.12 23.92 12.69
CA LEU A 771 -27.03 23.88 11.54
C LEU A 771 -27.30 22.47 11.04
N LYS A 772 -26.39 21.52 11.26
CA LYS A 772 -26.49 20.14 10.81
C LYS A 772 -27.57 19.32 11.55
N ASN A 773 -28.10 19.80 12.65
CA ASN A 773 -29.15 19.07 13.37
C ASN A 773 -30.44 19.01 12.51
N ASN A 774 -30.94 17.83 12.26
CA ASN A 774 -32.16 17.52 11.50
C ASN A 774 -32.20 17.97 10.03
N ILE A 775 -31.09 18.20 9.40
CA ILE A 775 -30.96 18.63 7.99
C ILE A 775 -30.02 17.71 7.25
N ASP A 776 -30.36 17.37 6.02
CA ASP A 776 -29.47 16.62 5.14
C ASP A 776 -28.24 17.43 4.80
N VAL A 777 -27.08 16.77 4.84
CA VAL A 777 -25.78 17.40 4.57
C VAL A 777 -25.05 16.68 3.45
N LEU A 778 -24.63 17.45 2.47
CA LEU A 778 -23.78 17.00 1.37
C LEU A 778 -22.48 17.79 1.37
N THR A 779 -21.37 17.14 1.66
CA THR A 779 -20.05 17.75 1.70
C THR A 779 -19.24 17.39 0.44
N LEU A 780 -18.70 18.39 -0.23
CA LEU A 780 -17.84 18.22 -1.40
C LEU A 780 -16.39 18.52 -1.02
N THR A 781 -15.43 17.73 -1.47
CA THR A 781 -14.01 18.04 -1.27
C THR A 781 -13.13 17.43 -2.35
N ALA A 782 -12.08 18.18 -2.72
CA ALA A 782 -11.01 17.67 -3.58
C ALA A 782 -9.87 17.05 -2.76
N THR A 783 -9.71 17.49 -1.50
CA THR A 783 -8.66 17.02 -0.59
C THR A 783 -9.29 16.64 0.73
N PRO A 784 -9.76 15.39 0.89
CA PRO A 784 -10.34 14.98 2.15
C PRO A 784 -9.29 15.06 3.26
N ILE A 785 -9.61 15.80 4.33
CA ILE A 785 -8.77 15.79 5.53
C ILE A 785 -8.85 14.38 6.13
N PRO A 786 -7.74 13.87 6.69
CA PRO A 786 -7.73 12.57 7.37
C PRO A 786 -8.87 12.40 8.37
N ARG A 787 -9.25 13.46 9.10
CA ARG A 787 -10.36 13.44 10.06
C ARG A 787 -11.73 13.19 9.41
N THR A 788 -12.07 13.95 8.36
CA THR A 788 -13.37 13.84 7.68
C THR A 788 -13.47 12.52 6.91
N LEU A 789 -12.38 12.12 6.25
CA LEU A 789 -12.28 10.84 5.55
C LEU A 789 -12.31 9.68 6.54
N HIS A 790 -11.62 9.79 7.66
CA HIS A 790 -11.57 8.75 8.70
C HIS A 790 -12.96 8.54 9.33
N MET A 791 -13.67 9.62 9.64
CA MET A 791 -15.06 9.54 10.12
C MET A 791 -15.99 8.86 9.12
N SER A 792 -15.84 9.19 7.83
CA SER A 792 -16.61 8.56 6.75
C SER A 792 -16.29 7.07 6.57
N LEU A 793 -15.00 6.70 6.68
CA LEU A 793 -14.55 5.30 6.55
C LEU A 793 -14.98 4.41 7.71
N ILE A 794 -15.10 4.96 8.92
CA ILE A 794 -15.61 4.24 10.11
C ILE A 794 -17.13 4.30 10.25
N GLY A 795 -17.84 4.84 9.23
CA GLY A 795 -19.31 4.89 9.20
C GLY A 795 -19.93 5.88 10.17
N ILE A 796 -19.18 6.94 10.56
CA ILE A 796 -19.64 8.03 11.45
C ILE A 796 -19.93 9.28 10.65
#